data_3ff4763933342ec3fbaa7332bb1aa883
#
_entry.id   3ff4763933342ec3fbaa7332bb1aa883
#
_cell.length_a   1.000
_cell.length_b   1.000
_cell.length_c   1.000
_cell.angle_alpha   90.00
_cell.angle_beta   90.00
_cell.angle_gamma   90.00
#
_symmetry.space_group_name_H-M   'P 1'
#
loop_
_entity.id
_entity.type
_entity.pdbx_description
1 polymer ?
#
loop_
_entity_poly.entity_id
_entity_poly.type
_entity_poly.pdbx_seq_one_letter_code
_entity_poly.pdbx_strand_id
1 'polypeptide(L)'
;MKVKKVMRRGLVSVLSTSLFLTLAQGAGAASFQVSPGVTYENDTRAGADILQVDLTEEYSKLDIGIPNPLDQLRTTSQQAISATRAENHVVGAVNASFFDMGSRSTQLPFSIITKENEIISFGRISEGREHYRSEPIVFGERSNGKAAIGQYDASVAAQVNGKTVPVDNINNSRRSNEAVLYTPSYINQRTGTNEYGMEIIVESASGNPGSFSFGSEMTGEVTAIHPYSESGNAKIPDNGFILSAMGDRYDELQNVSVGDELTVNASINDRWKDASFILGSGPQLVRNGEVAITMDSSSWRYSSKTSRTAVGVDESGDNTFMVTMDNANIRDIAKYMRDIGAERALNFDGGGSTTLVARQHGDEYASVMNSLSDGSERAVSSTLQAVSTAPVSDLARLILSREDGTLLVGSDIDLSTVYGMDKYYNAVNVDESQINWDVSNNVGSMDGSSFIAEETGEGRIQANFNGNQVGSTSVKVTNTFDSWNLTHSEVNIGTGESIDISANPELSNGEALLFDSSRINWDVSGDIGTIDNNGHFSAADTEGSGTITAELAGNEVDIPVQVNAPATFSDVSKDYWAAGPIEYLAEQNIINGYNDGTYRPSAELKRSQAASIMVRAFDLNRDNRANPGFSDVDSDFHAYKDIATVAEEDIISGDGSEFRPNDDLTRAQMAMILVRAFDLEESEPADTFEDVDSDYWAYEAIETLAAHDIGKGSDGAFNPGDPVTRAQFATFMERAMEDLS
;
A
#
# COMPACT_ATOMS: atom_id res chain seq x y z
N MET A 1 -69.70 36.84 -12.21
CA MET A 1 -69.67 35.79 -11.14
C MET A 1 -68.28 35.22 -11.01
N LYS A 2 -67.54 35.64 -10.02
CA LYS A 2 -66.14 35.26 -9.79
C LYS A 2 -66.07 34.12 -8.75
N VAL A 3 -65.54 32.96 -9.12
CA VAL A 3 -65.35 31.83 -8.22
C VAL A 3 -63.98 32.00 -7.62
N LYS A 4 -63.90 32.09 -6.29
CA LYS A 4 -62.69 32.15 -5.48
C LYS A 4 -62.06 30.73 -5.39
N LYS A 5 -60.81 30.60 -5.81
CA LYS A 5 -59.97 29.40 -5.60
C LYS A 5 -59.30 29.47 -4.22
N VAL A 6 -59.70 28.55 -3.34
CA VAL A 6 -59.10 28.37 -2.02
C VAL A 6 -57.84 27.53 -2.22
N MET A 7 -56.65 28.08 -1.92
CA MET A 7 -55.38 27.35 -1.81
C MET A 7 -55.34 26.61 -0.48
N ARG A 8 -55.40 25.30 -0.51
CA ARG A 8 -54.95 24.42 0.59
C ARG A 8 -53.41 24.32 0.57
N ARG A 9 -52.78 24.81 1.59
CA ARG A 9 -51.35 24.50 1.88
C ARG A 9 -51.26 23.04 2.34
N GLY A 10 -50.77 22.17 1.47
CA GLY A 10 -50.35 20.83 1.84
C GLY A 10 -48.92 20.91 2.41
N LEU A 11 -48.74 20.40 3.62
CA LEU A 11 -47.41 20.07 4.16
C LEU A 11 -46.79 19.00 3.25
N VAL A 12 -45.74 19.34 2.58
CA VAL A 12 -44.85 18.35 1.94
C VAL A 12 -43.82 17.94 2.98
N SER A 13 -44.06 16.79 3.61
CA SER A 13 -43.00 16.09 4.32
C SER A 13 -41.99 15.58 3.31
N VAL A 14 -40.82 16.18 3.28
CA VAL A 14 -39.69 15.68 2.51
C VAL A 14 -39.18 14.44 3.24
N LEU A 15 -39.65 13.27 2.80
CA LEU A 15 -38.91 12.01 3.08
C LEU A 15 -37.62 12.07 2.27
N SER A 16 -36.51 12.30 2.96
CA SER A 16 -35.18 12.08 2.42
C SER A 16 -34.95 10.58 2.30
N THR A 17 -35.28 10.02 1.15
CA THR A 17 -34.80 8.70 0.73
C THR A 17 -33.30 8.81 0.46
N SER A 18 -32.50 8.46 1.46
CA SER A 18 -31.07 8.22 1.29
C SER A 18 -30.88 6.99 0.41
N LEU A 19 -30.57 7.26 -0.85
CA LEU A 19 -30.17 6.25 -1.81
C LEU A 19 -28.77 5.74 -1.40
N PHE A 20 -28.69 4.53 -0.85
CA PHE A 20 -27.43 3.84 -0.70
C PHE A 20 -26.91 3.49 -2.10
N LEU A 21 -25.95 4.27 -2.60
CA LEU A 21 -25.13 3.84 -3.72
C LEU A 21 -24.12 2.80 -3.19
N THR A 22 -24.39 1.54 -3.50
CA THR A 22 -23.33 0.53 -3.60
C THR A 22 -22.41 0.97 -4.73
N LEU A 23 -21.20 1.39 -4.41
CA LEU A 23 -20.16 1.75 -5.37
C LEU A 23 -19.77 0.51 -6.19
N ALA A 24 -20.38 0.34 -7.36
CA ALA A 24 -19.69 -0.33 -8.45
C ALA A 24 -18.49 0.56 -8.80
N GLN A 25 -17.27 0.06 -8.62
CA GLN A 25 -16.03 0.74 -9.01
C GLN A 25 -15.99 0.91 -10.54
N GLY A 26 -16.59 2.00 -11.00
CA GLY A 26 -16.27 2.61 -12.26
C GLY A 26 -15.33 3.77 -11.96
N ALA A 27 -14.21 3.90 -12.70
CA ALA A 27 -13.21 4.94 -12.54
C ALA A 27 -13.84 6.36 -12.55
N GLY A 28 -14.15 6.90 -11.37
CA GLY A 28 -14.75 8.20 -11.11
C GLY A 28 -14.41 8.63 -9.69
N ALA A 29 -14.43 9.94 -9.42
CA ALA A 29 -14.07 10.53 -8.13
C ALA A 29 -14.79 9.84 -6.94
N ALA A 30 -14.02 9.40 -5.95
CA ALA A 30 -14.56 8.93 -4.69
C ALA A 30 -14.86 10.16 -3.81
N SER A 31 -16.11 10.35 -3.42
CA SER A 31 -16.54 11.49 -2.60
C SER A 31 -17.34 10.99 -1.39
N PHE A 32 -17.11 11.60 -0.22
CA PHE A 32 -17.91 11.33 0.96
C PHE A 32 -18.05 12.56 1.87
N GLN A 33 -19.16 12.60 2.61
CA GLN A 33 -19.42 13.61 3.63
C GLN A 33 -18.57 13.34 4.87
N VAL A 34 -17.68 14.26 5.22
CA VAL A 34 -16.79 14.15 6.40
C VAL A 34 -17.52 14.58 7.69
N SER A 35 -18.31 15.64 7.60
CA SER A 35 -19.21 16.20 8.65
C SER A 35 -20.25 17.09 7.99
N PRO A 36 -21.28 17.58 8.70
CA PRO A 36 -22.18 18.58 8.12
C PRO A 36 -21.38 19.74 7.52
N GLY A 37 -21.64 20.09 6.28
CA GLY A 37 -20.98 21.16 5.56
C GLY A 37 -19.55 20.88 5.09
N VAL A 38 -18.98 19.70 5.37
CA VAL A 38 -17.62 19.36 4.92
C VAL A 38 -17.61 18.08 4.11
N THR A 39 -17.16 18.16 2.86
CA THR A 39 -17.09 17.03 1.91
C THR A 39 -15.66 16.83 1.43
N TYR A 40 -15.20 15.59 1.38
CA TYR A 40 -13.96 15.19 0.73
C TYR A 40 -14.24 14.55 -0.62
N GLU A 41 -13.41 14.87 -1.61
CA GLU A 41 -13.43 14.26 -2.94
C GLU A 41 -11.99 13.98 -3.42
N ASN A 42 -11.79 12.81 -4.00
CA ASN A 42 -10.55 12.45 -4.70
C ASN A 42 -10.82 12.41 -6.22
N ASP A 43 -10.29 13.36 -6.96
CA ASP A 43 -10.31 13.37 -8.43
C ASP A 43 -9.07 12.67 -8.98
N THR A 44 -9.17 11.36 -9.16
CA THR A 44 -8.06 10.53 -9.67
C THR A 44 -7.59 10.93 -11.07
N ARG A 45 -8.44 11.58 -11.89
CA ARG A 45 -8.08 12.01 -13.25
C ARG A 45 -7.19 13.23 -13.24
N ALA A 46 -7.44 14.14 -12.30
CA ALA A 46 -6.63 15.33 -12.10
C ALA A 46 -5.44 15.07 -11.16
N GLY A 47 -5.43 13.97 -10.40
CA GLY A 47 -4.50 13.73 -9.31
C GLY A 47 -4.68 14.76 -8.19
N ALA A 48 -5.93 15.09 -7.87
CA ALA A 48 -6.27 16.11 -6.90
C ALA A 48 -7.16 15.58 -5.78
N ASP A 49 -6.89 16.04 -4.56
CA ASP A 49 -7.74 15.84 -3.39
C ASP A 49 -8.34 17.18 -2.98
N ILE A 50 -9.64 17.17 -2.71
CA ILE A 50 -10.43 18.37 -2.44
C ILE A 50 -11.14 18.17 -1.10
N LEU A 51 -11.04 19.18 -0.23
CA LEU A 51 -11.91 19.33 0.91
C LEU A 51 -12.73 20.59 0.71
N GLN A 52 -14.04 20.44 0.50
CA GLN A 52 -14.96 21.53 0.37
C GLN A 52 -15.63 21.81 1.72
N VAL A 53 -15.70 23.08 2.11
CA VAL A 53 -16.34 23.55 3.35
C VAL A 53 -17.43 24.56 3.00
N ASP A 54 -18.67 24.23 3.36
CA ASP A 54 -19.83 25.11 3.27
C ASP A 54 -20.03 25.81 4.60
N LEU A 55 -19.76 27.12 4.64
CA LEU A 55 -19.85 27.96 5.83
C LEU A 55 -21.27 28.40 6.14
N THR A 56 -22.27 28.04 5.34
CA THR A 56 -23.68 28.26 5.63
C THR A 56 -24.27 27.19 6.54
N GLU A 57 -23.59 26.05 6.68
CA GLU A 57 -23.99 24.99 7.58
C GLU A 57 -23.68 25.35 9.04
N GLU A 58 -24.65 25.12 9.90
CA GLU A 58 -24.62 25.54 11.33
C GLU A 58 -23.37 25.05 12.08
N TYR A 59 -22.87 23.86 11.70
CA TYR A 59 -21.81 23.18 12.43
C TYR A 59 -20.46 23.21 11.72
N SER A 60 -20.34 23.90 10.60
CA SER A 60 -19.06 24.02 9.88
C SER A 60 -18.44 25.39 10.05
N LYS A 61 -17.14 25.45 10.29
CA LYS A 61 -16.35 26.67 10.31
C LYS A 61 -14.91 26.42 9.87
N LEU A 62 -14.20 27.50 9.59
CA LEU A 62 -12.76 27.48 9.39
C LEU A 62 -12.01 27.87 10.66
N ASP A 63 -10.81 27.37 10.81
CA ASP A 63 -9.82 27.82 11.78
C ASP A 63 -8.40 27.65 11.21
N ILE A 64 -7.40 28.13 11.92
CA ILE A 64 -6.00 27.93 11.59
C ILE A 64 -5.27 27.20 12.71
N GLY A 65 -4.43 26.24 12.30
CA GLY A 65 -3.49 25.58 13.20
C GLY A 65 -2.15 26.31 13.16
N ILE A 66 -1.62 26.61 14.34
CA ILE A 66 -0.33 27.27 14.52
C ILE A 66 0.40 26.56 15.66
N PRO A 67 1.63 26.07 15.43
CA PRO A 67 2.43 25.47 16.48
C PRO A 67 2.71 26.47 17.62
N ASN A 68 2.73 25.98 18.83
CA ASN A 68 3.15 26.75 19.98
C ASN A 68 4.21 25.96 20.77
N PRO A 69 5.45 26.46 20.85
CA PRO A 69 6.00 27.68 20.26
C PRO A 69 6.00 27.70 18.72
N LEU A 70 6.02 28.91 18.12
CA LEU A 70 5.85 29.12 16.67
C LEU A 70 6.96 28.48 15.81
N ASP A 71 8.15 28.28 16.37
CA ASP A 71 9.31 27.65 15.73
C ASP A 71 9.32 26.10 15.85
N GLN A 72 8.41 25.53 16.60
CA GLN A 72 8.27 24.08 16.71
C GLN A 72 7.28 23.56 15.68
N LEU A 73 7.77 23.39 14.45
CA LEU A 73 6.97 22.87 13.35
C LEU A 73 6.28 21.55 13.73
N ARG A 74 5.04 21.36 13.26
CA ARG A 74 4.27 20.12 13.40
C ARG A 74 3.66 19.72 12.07
N THR A 75 3.44 18.43 11.86
CA THR A 75 2.76 17.96 10.66
C THR A 75 1.32 18.46 10.62
N THR A 76 0.71 18.46 9.44
CA THR A 76 -0.69 18.86 9.26
C THR A 76 -1.62 18.00 10.13
N SER A 77 -1.39 16.69 10.15
CA SER A 77 -2.16 15.77 11.01
C SER A 77 -1.98 16.06 12.50
N GLN A 78 -0.74 16.31 12.96
CA GLN A 78 -0.48 16.66 14.37
C GLN A 78 -1.14 17.96 14.78
N GLN A 79 -1.17 18.97 13.90
CA GLN A 79 -1.86 20.23 14.19
C GLN A 79 -3.37 20.03 14.25
N ALA A 80 -3.96 19.23 13.33
CA ALA A 80 -5.38 18.89 13.34
C ALA A 80 -5.78 18.14 14.62
N ILE A 81 -5.02 17.10 15.01
CA ILE A 81 -5.25 16.31 16.23
C ILE A 81 -5.14 17.20 17.47
N SER A 82 -4.11 18.04 17.55
CA SER A 82 -3.88 18.92 18.73
C SER A 82 -4.95 19.99 18.89
N ALA A 83 -5.61 20.40 17.81
CA ALA A 83 -6.68 21.39 17.85
C ALA A 83 -8.07 20.77 18.11
N THR A 84 -8.20 19.45 17.90
CA THR A 84 -9.44 18.71 18.14
C THR A 84 -9.75 18.62 19.64
N ARG A 85 -10.96 19.04 20.02
CA ARG A 85 -11.52 18.96 21.36
C ARG A 85 -13.04 18.90 21.28
N ALA A 86 -13.71 18.65 22.38
CA ALA A 86 -15.18 18.65 22.45
C ALA A 86 -15.76 19.94 21.81
N GLU A 87 -16.74 19.79 20.95
CA GLU A 87 -17.41 20.87 20.20
C GLU A 87 -16.46 21.70 19.29
N ASN A 88 -15.29 21.16 18.96
CA ASN A 88 -14.35 21.78 18.00
C ASN A 88 -13.49 20.68 17.34
N HIS A 89 -14.11 19.79 16.57
CA HIS A 89 -13.42 18.71 15.91
C HIS A 89 -12.82 19.20 14.59
N VAL A 90 -11.50 19.16 14.46
CA VAL A 90 -10.84 19.38 13.16
C VAL A 90 -11.07 18.15 12.31
N VAL A 91 -11.98 18.26 11.36
CA VAL A 91 -12.41 17.17 10.49
C VAL A 91 -11.63 17.12 9.17
N GLY A 92 -10.84 18.16 8.89
CA GLY A 92 -9.92 18.19 7.77
C GLY A 92 -8.99 19.40 7.83
N ALA A 93 -7.85 19.33 7.16
CA ALA A 93 -6.90 20.43 7.07
C ALA A 93 -5.96 20.30 5.88
N VAL A 94 -5.38 21.44 5.47
CA VAL A 94 -4.24 21.49 4.54
C VAL A 94 -3.12 22.34 5.14
N ASN A 95 -1.88 22.08 4.74
CA ASN A 95 -0.75 22.97 5.02
C ASN A 95 -0.98 24.35 4.38
N ALA A 96 -0.47 25.43 4.99
CA ALA A 96 -0.82 26.78 4.55
C ALA A 96 0.39 27.67 4.18
N SER A 97 0.85 28.52 5.06
CA SER A 97 1.83 29.57 4.75
C SER A 97 3.23 29.03 4.53
N PHE A 98 4.01 29.69 3.64
CA PHE A 98 5.44 29.44 3.48
C PHE A 98 6.21 29.81 4.76
N PHE A 99 7.27 29.09 5.06
CA PHE A 99 8.11 29.28 6.23
C PHE A 99 9.59 29.10 5.93
N ASP A 100 10.44 29.53 6.88
CA ASP A 100 11.89 29.46 6.72
C ASP A 100 12.40 28.01 6.89
N MET A 101 13.05 27.49 5.84
CA MET A 101 13.58 26.14 5.77
C MET A 101 15.04 26.17 5.34
N GLY A 102 15.97 25.98 6.23
CA GLY A 102 17.39 25.89 5.90
C GLY A 102 18.22 25.39 7.08
N SER A 103 19.48 25.08 6.87
CA SER A 103 20.38 24.58 7.91
C SER A 103 20.60 25.54 9.11
N ARG A 104 20.17 26.78 8.98
CA ARG A 104 20.17 27.83 10.01
C ARG A 104 18.84 28.56 10.04
N SER A 105 17.75 27.86 9.66
CA SER A 105 16.42 28.44 9.58
C SER A 105 15.86 28.75 10.95
N THR A 106 15.02 29.80 11.00
CA THR A 106 14.23 30.12 12.18
C THR A 106 12.98 29.29 12.30
N GLN A 107 12.61 28.53 11.24
CA GLN A 107 11.35 27.77 11.14
C GLN A 107 10.08 28.65 11.23
N LEU A 108 10.23 29.95 11.25
CA LEU A 108 9.12 30.90 11.39
C LEU A 108 8.38 31.10 10.06
N PRO A 109 7.08 31.39 10.07
CA PRO A 109 6.35 31.76 8.86
C PRO A 109 6.88 33.07 8.26
N PHE A 110 6.89 33.12 6.93
CA PHE A 110 7.37 34.32 6.25
C PHE A 110 6.33 35.42 6.09
N SER A 111 5.06 35.08 6.12
CA SER A 111 3.95 35.95 5.75
C SER A 111 3.17 36.41 6.98
N ILE A 112 2.28 37.35 6.76
CA ILE A 112 1.33 37.79 7.78
C ILE A 112 0.42 36.60 8.17
N ILE A 113 0.28 36.38 9.46
CA ILE A 113 -0.68 35.47 10.06
C ILE A 113 -1.33 36.18 11.24
N THR A 114 -2.66 36.22 11.29
CA THR A 114 -3.40 36.67 12.46
C THR A 114 -4.44 35.65 12.87
N LYS A 115 -4.77 35.60 14.15
CA LYS A 115 -5.88 34.85 14.71
C LYS A 115 -6.60 35.72 15.72
N GLU A 116 -7.93 35.82 15.59
CA GLU A 116 -8.75 36.73 16.45
C GLU A 116 -8.19 38.17 16.46
N ASN A 117 -7.77 38.63 15.28
CA ASN A 117 -7.12 39.92 15.04
C ASN A 117 -5.73 40.09 15.72
N GLU A 118 -5.25 39.12 16.51
CA GLU A 118 -3.89 39.12 17.07
C GLU A 118 -2.85 38.83 15.96
N ILE A 119 -1.78 39.61 15.95
CA ILE A 119 -0.68 39.48 15.01
C ILE A 119 0.29 38.38 15.48
N ILE A 120 0.16 37.17 14.94
CA ILE A 120 1.04 36.02 15.23
C ILE A 120 2.38 36.17 14.51
N SER A 121 2.33 36.55 13.24
CA SER A 121 3.49 36.81 12.40
C SER A 121 3.19 37.96 11.46
N PHE A 122 4.15 38.85 11.29
CA PHE A 122 4.09 39.93 10.32
C PHE A 122 5.44 39.98 9.61
N GLY A 123 5.44 39.75 8.31
CA GLY A 123 6.66 39.60 7.55
C GLY A 123 6.62 40.35 6.23
N ARG A 124 7.80 40.60 5.69
CA ARG A 124 8.00 41.33 4.45
C ARG A 124 7.60 40.53 3.22
N ILE A 125 7.01 41.21 2.25
CA ILE A 125 6.75 40.67 0.92
C ILE A 125 8.09 40.59 0.15
N SER A 126 8.28 39.50 -0.61
CA SER A 126 9.50 39.34 -1.43
C SER A 126 9.51 40.33 -2.58
N GLU A 127 10.64 40.96 -2.84
CA GLU A 127 10.85 41.75 -4.05
C GLU A 127 11.01 40.81 -5.26
N GLY A 128 10.35 41.19 -6.38
CA GLY A 128 10.40 40.40 -7.61
C GLY A 128 9.25 39.41 -7.79
N ARG A 129 8.65 39.45 -8.97
CA ARG A 129 7.47 38.60 -9.32
C ARG A 129 7.82 37.14 -9.60
N GLU A 130 9.08 36.77 -9.54
CA GLU A 130 9.56 35.39 -9.64
C GLU A 130 9.37 34.57 -8.34
N HIS A 131 9.03 35.23 -7.24
CA HIS A 131 8.79 34.60 -5.95
C HIS A 131 7.30 34.37 -5.68
N TYR A 132 6.98 33.34 -4.91
CA TYR A 132 5.60 33.02 -4.51
C TYR A 132 4.93 34.15 -3.73
N ARG A 133 5.66 34.89 -2.90
CA ARG A 133 5.18 35.91 -1.97
C ARG A 133 5.48 37.35 -2.50
N SER A 134 5.21 37.61 -3.77
CA SER A 134 5.51 38.92 -4.39
C SER A 134 4.40 39.96 -4.26
N GLU A 135 3.28 39.59 -3.61
CA GLU A 135 2.12 40.46 -3.41
C GLU A 135 1.58 40.39 -1.98
N PRO A 136 1.02 41.50 -1.45
CA PRO A 136 0.34 41.53 -0.16
C PRO A 136 -1.06 40.92 -0.29
N ILE A 137 -1.13 39.60 -0.39
CA ILE A 137 -2.38 38.86 -0.57
C ILE A 137 -2.55 37.80 0.52
N VAL A 138 -3.78 37.65 1.00
CA VAL A 138 -4.14 36.71 2.04
C VAL A 138 -5.42 35.96 1.70
N PHE A 139 -5.56 34.78 2.26
CA PHE A 139 -6.81 34.08 2.53
C PHE A 139 -7.22 34.37 3.98
N GLY A 140 -8.50 34.49 4.27
CA GLY A 140 -8.96 34.65 5.64
C GLY A 140 -10.49 34.59 5.76
N GLU A 141 -10.96 34.47 6.99
CA GLU A 141 -12.35 34.58 7.34
C GLU A 141 -12.61 35.96 7.92
N ARG A 142 -13.51 36.69 7.26
CA ARG A 142 -13.88 38.06 7.65
C ARG A 142 -14.81 38.04 8.84
N SER A 143 -14.94 39.19 9.52
CA SER A 143 -15.83 39.40 10.68
C SER A 143 -17.30 39.01 10.46
N ASN A 144 -17.74 38.87 9.20
CA ASN A 144 -19.08 38.41 8.85
C ASN A 144 -19.19 36.89 8.64
N GLY A 145 -18.17 36.13 8.99
CA GLY A 145 -18.11 34.66 8.86
C GLY A 145 -17.89 34.13 7.45
N LYS A 146 -17.62 35.01 6.47
CA LYS A 146 -17.36 34.60 5.08
C LYS A 146 -15.88 34.51 4.77
N ALA A 147 -15.50 33.48 4.06
CA ALA A 147 -14.15 33.33 3.52
C ALA A 147 -13.88 34.37 2.42
N ALA A 148 -12.65 34.80 2.31
CA ALA A 148 -12.24 35.74 1.27
C ALA A 148 -10.76 35.59 0.90
N ILE A 149 -10.43 35.92 -0.34
CA ILE A 149 -9.06 36.13 -0.82
C ILE A 149 -8.93 37.55 -1.33
N GLY A 150 -7.89 38.24 -0.93
CA GLY A 150 -7.66 39.61 -1.40
C GLY A 150 -6.41 40.22 -0.86
N GLN A 151 -6.06 41.38 -1.48
CA GLN A 151 -4.94 42.15 -1.01
C GLN A 151 -5.21 42.76 0.36
N TYR A 152 -4.16 42.92 1.15
CA TYR A 152 -4.18 43.64 2.41
C TYR A 152 -3.22 44.89 2.28
N ASP A 153 -3.56 45.92 3.04
CA ASP A 153 -2.70 47.05 3.29
C ASP A 153 -2.60 47.16 4.82
N ALA A 154 -1.42 46.83 5.33
CA ALA A 154 -1.14 46.81 6.75
C ALA A 154 0.14 47.56 7.04
N SER A 155 0.15 48.31 8.15
CA SER A 155 1.32 48.99 8.63
C SER A 155 1.50 48.80 10.12
N VAL A 156 2.74 48.62 10.53
CA VAL A 156 3.18 48.70 11.90
C VAL A 156 4.22 49.78 12.03
N ALA A 157 4.09 50.68 12.98
CA ALA A 157 4.98 51.80 13.13
C ALA A 157 5.31 52.12 14.59
N ALA A 158 6.57 52.43 14.82
CA ALA A 158 7.03 52.95 16.11
C ALA A 158 7.08 54.50 16.06
N GLN A 159 6.59 55.11 17.13
CA GLN A 159 6.62 56.59 17.30
C GLN A 159 7.45 56.91 18.53
N VAL A 160 8.46 57.73 18.36
CA VAL A 160 9.35 58.20 19.42
C VAL A 160 9.91 59.55 19.08
N ASN A 161 9.92 60.49 20.05
CA ASN A 161 10.47 61.84 19.86
C ASN A 161 9.91 62.61 18.62
N GLY A 162 8.60 62.39 18.32
CA GLY A 162 7.90 63.01 17.18
C GLY A 162 8.26 62.43 15.82
N LYS A 163 9.06 61.35 15.74
CA LYS A 163 9.35 60.60 14.54
C LYS A 163 8.48 59.33 14.46
N THR A 164 8.11 58.97 13.25
CA THR A 164 7.46 57.68 12.93
C THR A 164 8.42 56.84 12.14
N VAL A 165 8.74 55.66 12.64
CA VAL A 165 9.63 54.67 12.04
C VAL A 165 8.84 53.43 11.69
N PRO A 166 8.83 52.97 10.44
CA PRO A 166 8.17 51.73 10.04
C PRO A 166 8.80 50.54 10.77
N VAL A 167 7.95 49.60 11.23
CA VAL A 167 8.33 48.28 11.73
C VAL A 167 8.13 47.30 10.60
N ASP A 168 9.21 46.69 10.13
CA ASP A 168 9.21 45.82 8.94
C ASP A 168 8.75 44.38 9.24
N ASN A 169 8.98 43.93 10.49
CA ASN A 169 8.61 42.56 10.95
C ASN A 169 8.20 42.57 12.41
N ILE A 170 7.37 41.56 12.78
CA ILE A 170 7.04 41.24 14.17
C ILE A 170 7.42 39.79 14.45
N ASN A 171 8.13 39.56 15.55
CA ASN A 171 8.51 38.22 16.03
C ASN A 171 9.20 37.37 14.95
N ASN A 172 10.17 37.98 14.26
CA ASN A 172 10.93 37.34 13.18
C ASN A 172 12.42 37.73 13.24
N SER A 173 13.24 37.11 12.40
CA SER A 173 14.68 37.45 12.31
C SER A 173 14.88 38.85 11.75
N ARG A 174 15.73 39.65 12.42
CA ARG A 174 16.15 40.96 11.92
C ARG A 174 17.14 40.78 10.76
N ARG A 175 16.87 41.43 9.64
CA ARG A 175 17.74 41.53 8.46
C ARG A 175 18.33 42.93 8.31
N SER A 176 19.18 43.12 7.33
CA SER A 176 19.72 44.44 6.98
C SER A 176 18.60 45.41 6.62
N ASN A 177 18.70 46.65 7.09
CA ASN A 177 17.75 47.74 6.86
C ASN A 177 16.32 47.47 7.38
N GLU A 178 16.19 46.68 8.43
CA GLU A 178 14.90 46.37 9.05
C GLU A 178 14.82 46.85 10.51
N ALA A 179 13.60 47.22 10.92
CA ALA A 179 13.18 47.31 12.30
C ALA A 179 12.23 46.16 12.61
N VAL A 180 12.53 45.40 13.66
CA VAL A 180 11.74 44.26 14.12
C VAL A 180 11.23 44.50 15.53
N LEU A 181 9.93 44.35 15.71
CA LEU A 181 9.29 44.35 17.00
C LEU A 181 9.30 42.93 17.60
N TYR A 182 9.88 42.77 18.76
CA TYR A 182 9.83 41.55 19.56
C TYR A 182 8.91 41.71 20.72
N THR A 183 7.92 40.84 20.82
CA THR A 183 6.92 40.80 21.90
C THR A 183 7.12 39.56 22.80
N PRO A 184 6.49 39.47 23.98
CA PRO A 184 6.58 38.30 24.85
C PRO A 184 6.16 36.98 24.20
N SER A 185 5.37 37.04 23.11
CA SER A 185 4.98 35.87 22.30
C SER A 185 6.10 35.32 21.42
N TYR A 186 7.26 36.00 21.33
CA TYR A 186 8.40 35.53 20.55
C TYR A 186 9.08 34.34 21.22
N ILE A 187 9.53 33.41 20.37
CA ILE A 187 10.27 32.19 20.78
C ILE A 187 11.48 32.55 21.66
N ASN A 188 11.78 31.68 22.63
CA ASN A 188 12.95 31.78 23.52
C ASN A 188 13.02 33.03 24.40
N GLN A 189 12.04 33.91 24.37
CA GLN A 189 12.00 35.16 25.18
C GLN A 189 13.25 36.06 25.02
N ARG A 190 14.01 35.86 23.91
CA ARG A 190 15.18 36.66 23.56
C ARG A 190 15.19 36.94 22.06
N THR A 191 15.67 38.10 21.67
CA THR A 191 15.64 38.59 20.28
C THR A 191 16.47 37.76 19.30
N GLY A 192 17.51 37.07 19.76
CA GLY A 192 18.44 36.30 18.93
C GLY A 192 19.23 37.13 17.91
N THR A 193 19.33 38.46 18.09
CA THR A 193 20.01 39.37 17.15
C THR A 193 21.51 39.42 17.39
N ASN A 194 22.25 39.96 16.40
CA ASN A 194 23.70 40.15 16.44
C ASN A 194 24.05 41.63 16.79
N GLU A 195 25.35 41.91 16.85
CA GLU A 195 25.94 43.20 17.21
C GLU A 195 25.76 44.32 16.14
N TYR A 196 25.28 43.96 14.93
CA TYR A 196 25.15 44.92 13.82
C TYR A 196 23.82 45.68 13.81
N GLY A 197 23.44 46.27 14.95
CA GLY A 197 22.23 47.06 15.09
C GLY A 197 22.04 47.46 16.53
N MET A 198 20.90 48.09 16.84
CA MET A 198 20.54 48.42 18.19
C MET A 198 19.30 47.69 18.66
N GLU A 199 19.16 47.55 19.94
CA GLU A 199 17.94 47.07 20.60
C GLU A 199 17.45 48.11 21.60
N ILE A 200 16.22 48.53 21.45
CA ILE A 200 15.53 49.46 22.36
C ILE A 200 14.57 48.64 23.22
N ILE A 201 14.85 48.53 24.51
CA ILE A 201 14.09 47.77 25.45
C ILE A 201 13.05 48.67 26.10
N VAL A 202 11.76 48.33 25.99
CA VAL A 202 10.64 49.09 26.52
C VAL A 202 9.91 48.23 27.57
N GLU A 203 9.71 48.81 28.74
CA GLU A 203 9.01 48.13 29.83
C GLU A 203 7.79 48.95 30.26
N SER A 204 6.98 48.34 31.13
CA SER A 204 5.73 48.94 31.66
C SER A 204 4.79 49.44 30.56
N ALA A 205 4.76 48.68 29.45
CA ALA A 205 3.92 49.05 28.32
C ALA A 205 2.43 49.00 28.68
N SER A 206 1.71 50.05 28.33
CA SER A 206 0.26 50.03 28.28
C SER A 206 -0.19 49.18 27.07
N GLY A 207 -1.38 48.64 27.10
CA GLY A 207 -1.85 47.66 26.11
C GLY A 207 -1.51 46.24 26.54
N ASN A 208 -1.56 45.31 25.60
CA ASN A 208 -1.21 43.89 25.82
C ASN A 208 -0.04 43.47 24.90
N PRO A 209 1.22 43.58 25.38
CA PRO A 209 2.38 43.19 24.57
C PRO A 209 2.40 41.70 24.19
N GLY A 210 1.76 40.84 25.00
CA GLY A 210 1.66 39.40 24.72
C GLY A 210 0.61 39.04 23.67
N SER A 211 -0.30 39.96 23.30
CA SER A 211 -1.34 39.78 22.29
C SER A 211 -1.55 41.07 21.50
N PHE A 212 -0.57 41.43 20.68
CA PHE A 212 -0.62 42.66 19.88
C PHE A 212 -1.49 42.47 18.63
N SER A 213 -2.46 43.37 18.45
CA SER A 213 -3.52 43.24 17.44
C SER A 213 -3.58 44.45 16.51
N PHE A 214 -4.13 44.29 15.31
CA PHE A 214 -4.45 45.42 14.45
C PHE A 214 -5.50 46.34 15.09
N GLY A 215 -5.24 47.64 15.00
CA GLY A 215 -6.03 48.67 15.65
C GLY A 215 -5.68 48.91 17.11
N SER A 216 -4.70 48.17 17.65
CA SER A 216 -4.17 48.41 19.02
C SER A 216 -2.92 49.27 19.00
N GLU A 217 -2.61 49.79 20.17
CA GLU A 217 -1.42 50.61 20.46
C GLU A 217 -0.74 50.10 21.72
N MET A 218 0.57 50.07 21.74
CA MET A 218 1.40 49.76 22.90
C MET A 218 2.31 50.95 23.16
N THR A 219 2.29 51.49 24.36
CA THR A 219 3.16 52.62 24.75
C THR A 219 3.90 52.29 26.03
N GLY A 220 5.20 52.51 26.10
CA GLY A 220 5.99 52.25 27.27
C GLY A 220 7.26 53.13 27.32
N GLU A 221 7.97 53.07 28.43
CA GLU A 221 9.21 53.79 28.67
C GLU A 221 10.42 52.98 28.19
N VAL A 222 11.36 53.60 27.49
CA VAL A 222 12.64 53.03 27.15
C VAL A 222 13.50 52.86 28.40
N THR A 223 13.70 51.64 28.85
CA THR A 223 14.44 51.32 30.07
C THR A 223 15.90 50.98 29.82
N ALA A 224 16.21 50.50 28.66
CA ALA A 224 17.58 50.18 28.26
C ALA A 224 17.76 50.25 26.73
N ILE A 225 18.99 50.50 26.28
CA ILE A 225 19.38 50.45 24.88
C ILE A 225 20.67 49.67 24.78
N HIS A 226 20.67 48.60 23.93
CA HIS A 226 21.90 47.95 23.47
C HIS A 226 22.33 48.67 22.17
N PRO A 227 23.40 49.42 22.18
CA PRO A 227 23.83 50.19 21.04
C PRO A 227 24.52 49.33 19.97
N TYR A 228 24.74 49.86 18.78
CA TYR A 228 25.54 49.24 17.75
C TYR A 228 26.94 48.87 18.25
N SER A 229 27.41 47.69 17.83
CA SER A 229 28.69 47.05 18.23
C SER A 229 28.67 46.43 19.66
N GLU A 230 27.58 46.45 20.37
CA GLU A 230 27.38 45.61 21.54
C GLU A 230 26.63 44.34 21.18
N SER A 231 26.78 43.30 22.03
CA SER A 231 26.09 42.06 21.82
C SER A 231 24.59 42.26 21.85
N GLY A 232 23.90 41.89 20.75
CA GLY A 232 22.44 41.79 20.71
C GLY A 232 21.90 40.67 21.62
N ASN A 233 20.69 40.17 21.33
CA ASN A 233 20.09 39.07 22.06
C ASN A 233 19.53 39.45 23.45
N ALA A 234 18.94 40.63 23.56
CA ALA A 234 18.28 41.09 24.80
C ALA A 234 17.13 40.14 25.19
N LYS A 235 16.90 40.02 26.52
CA LYS A 235 15.70 39.37 27.06
C LYS A 235 14.50 40.25 26.83
N ILE A 236 13.44 39.73 26.24
CA ILE A 236 12.18 40.45 26.03
C ILE A 236 11.47 40.57 27.38
N PRO A 237 11.07 41.79 27.77
CA PRO A 237 10.32 41.99 29.04
C PRO A 237 8.93 41.35 28.96
N ASP A 238 8.48 40.74 30.08
CA ASP A 238 7.16 40.08 30.15
C ASP A 238 6.00 41.09 30.01
N ASN A 239 6.22 42.33 30.39
CA ASN A 239 5.24 43.44 30.33
C ASN A 239 5.70 44.55 29.37
N GLY A 240 6.47 44.21 28.35
CA GLY A 240 7.05 45.18 27.42
C GLY A 240 7.37 44.57 26.08
N PHE A 241 8.24 45.23 25.35
CA PHE A 241 8.67 44.80 24.03
C PHE A 241 10.09 45.30 23.71
N ILE A 242 10.68 44.80 22.64
CA ILE A 242 11.96 45.29 22.13
C ILE A 242 11.76 45.70 20.68
N LEU A 243 12.21 46.92 20.35
CA LEU A 243 12.37 47.34 18.98
C LEU A 243 13.83 47.22 18.59
N SER A 244 14.14 46.33 17.64
CA SER A 244 15.50 46.07 17.17
C SER A 244 15.66 46.59 15.78
N ALA A 245 16.66 47.40 15.50
CA ALA A 245 16.87 48.14 14.25
C ALA A 245 18.29 47.99 13.70
N MET A 246 18.41 47.93 12.37
CA MET A 246 19.68 47.83 11.65
C MET A 246 19.65 48.67 10.37
N GLY A 247 20.83 49.21 9.97
CA GLY A 247 20.99 50.01 8.75
C GLY A 247 20.13 51.27 8.79
N ASP A 248 19.37 51.58 7.75
CA ASP A 248 18.58 52.81 7.63
C ASP A 248 17.64 53.00 8.83
N ARG A 249 17.06 51.89 9.36
CA ARG A 249 16.20 51.92 10.52
C ARG A 249 16.96 52.26 11.83
N TYR A 250 18.23 51.84 11.92
CA TYR A 250 19.12 52.27 12.99
C TYR A 250 19.34 53.78 12.93
N ASP A 251 19.63 54.33 11.77
CA ASP A 251 19.87 55.78 11.59
C ASP A 251 18.62 56.62 11.97
N GLU A 252 17.42 56.10 11.72
CA GLU A 252 16.16 56.74 12.11
C GLU A 252 15.96 56.73 13.63
N LEU A 253 16.50 55.77 14.38
CA LEU A 253 16.32 55.56 15.81
C LEU A 253 17.52 55.93 16.69
N GLN A 254 18.67 56.34 16.10
CA GLN A 254 19.92 56.59 16.85
C GLN A 254 19.84 57.66 17.95
N ASN A 255 18.81 58.54 17.91
CA ASN A 255 18.63 59.60 18.90
C ASN A 255 17.66 59.24 20.03
N VAL A 256 17.21 57.96 20.09
CA VAL A 256 16.37 57.47 21.19
C VAL A 256 17.23 57.30 22.44
N SER A 257 16.70 57.71 23.59
CA SER A 257 17.38 57.70 24.88
C SER A 257 16.57 56.95 25.91
N VAL A 258 17.24 56.44 26.94
CA VAL A 258 16.56 55.86 28.12
C VAL A 258 15.70 56.96 28.78
N GLY A 259 14.46 56.64 29.12
CA GLY A 259 13.44 57.54 29.62
C GLY A 259 12.53 58.13 28.53
N ASP A 260 12.83 57.91 27.25
CA ASP A 260 11.89 58.29 26.19
C ASP A 260 10.65 57.38 26.20
N GLU A 261 9.52 57.95 25.80
CA GLU A 261 8.30 57.21 25.57
C GLU A 261 8.29 56.70 24.12
N LEU A 262 8.09 55.38 23.93
CA LEU A 262 7.99 54.76 22.64
C LEU A 262 6.62 54.09 22.48
N THR A 263 5.93 54.47 21.41
CA THR A 263 4.62 53.93 21.05
C THR A 263 4.72 53.12 19.81
N VAL A 264 4.14 51.92 19.79
CA VAL A 264 3.96 51.07 18.57
C VAL A 264 2.47 50.93 18.29
N ASN A 265 2.08 51.21 17.05
CA ASN A 265 0.71 51.02 16.60
C ASN A 265 0.68 50.11 15.35
N ALA A 266 -0.42 49.39 15.18
CA ALA A 266 -0.67 48.53 14.04
C ALA A 266 -2.01 48.86 13.39
N SER A 267 -2.07 48.87 12.06
CA SER A 267 -3.32 49.08 11.34
C SER A 267 -3.38 48.18 10.11
N ILE A 268 -4.58 47.81 9.73
CA ILE A 268 -4.89 47.05 8.53
C ILE A 268 -6.13 47.66 7.85
N ASN A 269 -6.24 47.52 6.54
CA ASN A 269 -7.40 48.05 5.80
C ASN A 269 -8.72 47.40 6.24
N ASP A 270 -9.84 48.15 6.07
CA ASP A 270 -11.19 47.76 6.57
C ASP A 270 -11.66 46.38 6.12
N ARG A 271 -11.15 45.90 4.99
CA ARG A 271 -11.53 44.57 4.50
C ARG A 271 -11.16 43.44 5.47
N TRP A 272 -10.01 43.59 6.15
CA TRP A 272 -9.42 42.57 7.02
C TRP A 272 -9.46 42.96 8.50
N LYS A 273 -9.97 44.15 8.79
CA LYS A 273 -10.16 44.56 10.15
C LYS A 273 -11.14 43.63 10.89
N ASP A 274 -10.77 43.16 12.04
CA ASP A 274 -11.55 42.23 12.89
C ASP A 274 -11.83 40.87 12.18
N ALA A 275 -10.97 40.44 11.23
CA ALA A 275 -11.04 39.10 10.66
C ALA A 275 -10.77 38.04 11.73
N SER A 276 -11.50 36.93 11.69
CA SER A 276 -11.26 35.79 12.60
C SER A 276 -9.83 35.27 12.47
N PHE A 277 -9.36 35.22 11.24
CA PHE A 277 -7.95 34.95 10.91
C PHE A 277 -7.61 35.43 9.50
N ILE A 278 -6.31 35.62 9.24
CA ILE A 278 -5.75 35.75 7.90
C ILE A 278 -4.47 34.94 7.77
N LEU A 279 -4.24 34.38 6.58
CA LEU A 279 -3.08 33.61 6.18
C LEU A 279 -2.47 34.22 4.91
N GLY A 280 -1.29 34.82 5.04
CA GLY A 280 -0.54 35.33 3.89
C GLY A 280 0.13 34.19 3.09
N SER A 281 -0.02 34.22 1.77
CA SER A 281 0.62 33.27 0.87
C SER A 281 0.67 33.83 -0.56
N GLY A 282 0.82 32.99 -1.59
CA GLY A 282 0.82 33.40 -2.99
C GLY A 282 1.52 32.41 -3.92
N PRO A 283 1.44 32.66 -5.23
CA PRO A 283 0.75 33.74 -5.93
C PRO A 283 -0.76 33.58 -5.92
N GLN A 284 -1.50 34.62 -6.30
CA GLN A 284 -2.88 34.49 -6.70
C GLN A 284 -2.97 33.61 -7.94
N LEU A 285 -3.98 32.73 -7.99
CA LEU A 285 -4.19 31.76 -9.05
C LEU A 285 -5.41 32.10 -9.93
N VAL A 286 -6.52 32.43 -9.26
CA VAL A 286 -7.81 32.74 -9.88
C VAL A 286 -8.32 34.09 -9.36
N ARG A 287 -8.93 34.89 -10.24
CA ARG A 287 -9.61 36.14 -9.93
C ARG A 287 -10.83 36.28 -10.80
N ASN A 288 -12.00 36.56 -10.19
CA ASN A 288 -13.27 36.73 -10.88
C ASN A 288 -13.62 35.52 -11.77
N GLY A 289 -13.40 34.30 -11.25
CA GLY A 289 -13.65 33.05 -11.95
C GLY A 289 -12.70 32.75 -13.12
N GLU A 290 -11.64 33.55 -13.31
CA GLU A 290 -10.71 33.38 -14.41
C GLU A 290 -9.26 33.15 -13.89
N VAL A 291 -8.48 32.35 -14.63
CA VAL A 291 -7.06 32.15 -14.30
C VAL A 291 -6.30 33.49 -14.40
N ALA A 292 -5.79 33.95 -13.26
CA ALA A 292 -5.13 35.25 -13.12
C ALA A 292 -3.90 35.14 -12.21
N ILE A 293 -2.85 34.49 -12.72
CA ILE A 293 -1.65 34.17 -11.95
C ILE A 293 -0.79 35.45 -11.86
N THR A 294 -0.43 35.83 -10.63
CA THR A 294 0.36 37.04 -10.36
C THR A 294 1.88 36.81 -10.35
N MET A 295 2.32 35.58 -10.47
CA MET A 295 3.74 35.20 -10.61
C MET A 295 4.21 35.37 -12.05
N ASP A 296 5.47 35.75 -12.25
CA ASP A 296 6.11 35.83 -13.58
C ASP A 296 6.20 34.44 -14.21
N SER A 297 5.66 34.29 -15.42
CA SER A 297 5.66 33.03 -16.16
C SER A 297 7.04 32.55 -16.60
N SER A 298 8.07 33.44 -16.62
CA SER A 298 9.46 33.07 -16.85
C SER A 298 10.17 32.44 -15.67
N SER A 299 9.57 32.53 -14.47
CA SER A 299 10.11 31.91 -13.27
C SER A 299 10.11 30.37 -13.37
N TRP A 300 11.21 29.74 -13.00
CA TRP A 300 11.27 28.29 -12.91
C TRP A 300 10.24 27.72 -11.91
N ARG A 301 9.87 28.49 -10.88
CA ARG A 301 8.84 28.13 -9.89
C ARG A 301 7.45 28.04 -10.51
N TYR A 302 7.19 28.86 -11.56
CA TYR A 302 5.94 28.82 -12.30
C TYR A 302 5.77 27.50 -13.09
N SER A 303 6.85 27.06 -13.74
CA SER A 303 6.83 25.94 -14.69
C SER A 303 7.16 24.58 -14.06
N SER A 304 7.83 24.55 -12.90
CA SER A 304 8.20 23.29 -12.25
C SER A 304 6.98 22.52 -11.75
N LYS A 305 6.95 21.24 -12.05
CA LYS A 305 5.93 20.31 -11.57
C LYS A 305 6.34 19.73 -10.23
N THR A 306 5.45 19.81 -9.26
CA THR A 306 5.59 19.24 -7.92
C THR A 306 4.19 19.10 -7.31
N SER A 307 4.06 18.50 -6.13
CA SER A 307 2.80 18.55 -5.40
C SER A 307 2.49 19.99 -4.99
N ARG A 308 1.23 20.40 -5.10
CA ARG A 308 0.76 21.76 -4.86
C ARG A 308 -0.37 21.78 -3.84
N THR A 309 -0.43 22.84 -3.04
CA THR A 309 -1.55 23.14 -2.17
C THR A 309 -2.14 24.49 -2.56
N ALA A 310 -3.45 24.57 -2.62
CA ALA A 310 -4.17 25.82 -2.90
C ALA A 310 -5.45 25.93 -2.06
N VAL A 311 -5.90 27.16 -1.87
CA VAL A 311 -7.21 27.48 -1.31
C VAL A 311 -8.00 28.33 -2.28
N GLY A 312 -9.30 28.08 -2.39
CA GLY A 312 -10.23 28.87 -3.19
C GLY A 312 -11.49 29.21 -2.42
N VAL A 313 -12.17 30.24 -2.90
CA VAL A 313 -13.48 30.66 -2.40
C VAL A 313 -14.41 30.88 -3.59
N ASP A 314 -15.70 30.59 -3.40
CA ASP A 314 -16.74 30.91 -4.36
C ASP A 314 -17.05 32.43 -4.38
N GLU A 315 -17.97 32.86 -5.26
CA GLU A 315 -18.37 34.27 -5.41
C GLU A 315 -19.01 34.81 -4.11
N SER A 316 -19.74 33.99 -3.40
CA SER A 316 -20.44 34.37 -2.16
C SER A 316 -19.52 34.45 -0.95
N GLY A 317 -18.40 33.73 -0.96
CA GLY A 317 -17.50 33.49 0.17
C GLY A 317 -18.05 32.51 1.19
N ASP A 318 -19.11 31.78 0.83
CA ASP A 318 -19.74 30.77 1.67
C ASP A 318 -19.09 29.39 1.51
N ASN A 319 -18.49 29.12 0.33
CA ASN A 319 -17.79 27.87 0.06
C ASN A 319 -16.27 28.11 -0.03
N THR A 320 -15.53 27.26 0.67
CA THR A 320 -14.06 27.20 0.62
C THR A 320 -13.61 25.86 0.06
N PHE A 321 -12.68 25.91 -0.90
CA PHE A 321 -12.03 24.75 -1.50
C PHE A 321 -10.60 24.66 -1.02
N MET A 322 -10.24 23.62 -0.28
CA MET A 322 -8.88 23.27 0.10
C MET A 322 -8.42 22.15 -0.83
N VAL A 323 -7.38 22.38 -1.62
CA VAL A 323 -6.98 21.46 -2.69
C VAL A 323 -5.51 21.12 -2.59
N THR A 324 -5.20 19.82 -2.71
CA THR A 324 -3.88 19.34 -3.04
C THR A 324 -3.90 18.72 -4.44
N MET A 325 -2.80 18.87 -5.21
CA MET A 325 -2.69 18.35 -6.56
C MET A 325 -1.29 17.85 -6.82
N ASP A 326 -1.17 16.61 -7.24
CA ASP A 326 0.12 15.99 -7.51
C ASP A 326 0.69 16.36 -8.88
N ASN A 327 2.03 16.43 -8.97
CA ASN A 327 2.77 16.63 -10.19
C ASN A 327 2.25 17.82 -11.07
N ALA A 328 1.87 18.91 -10.42
CA ALA A 328 1.27 20.08 -11.03
C ALA A 328 2.22 21.29 -11.03
N ASN A 329 2.18 22.10 -12.08
CA ASN A 329 2.77 23.44 -12.07
C ASN A 329 1.73 24.47 -11.60
N ILE A 330 2.14 25.73 -11.44
CA ILE A 330 1.25 26.81 -10.96
C ILE A 330 0.05 27.03 -11.88
N ARG A 331 0.20 26.84 -13.19
CA ARG A 331 -0.89 27.00 -14.15
C ARG A 331 -1.88 25.83 -14.11
N ASP A 332 -1.38 24.63 -13.85
CA ASP A 332 -2.23 23.44 -13.78
C ASP A 332 -3.20 23.56 -12.59
N ILE A 333 -2.68 23.85 -11.39
CA ILE A 333 -3.55 24.04 -10.22
C ILE A 333 -4.45 25.28 -10.35
N ALA A 334 -3.99 26.35 -11.00
CA ALA A 334 -4.84 27.54 -11.25
C ALA A 334 -6.05 27.21 -12.14
N LYS A 335 -5.85 26.41 -13.20
CA LYS A 335 -6.94 25.92 -14.05
C LYS A 335 -7.89 25.03 -13.27
N TYR A 336 -7.34 24.11 -12.49
CA TYR A 336 -8.15 23.20 -11.68
C TYR A 336 -9.04 23.95 -10.70
N MET A 337 -8.48 24.93 -9.98
CA MET A 337 -9.24 25.78 -9.04
C MET A 337 -10.38 26.54 -9.73
N ARG A 338 -10.16 27.08 -10.95
CA ARG A 338 -11.21 27.69 -11.77
C ARG A 338 -12.29 26.65 -12.12
N ASP A 339 -11.88 25.49 -12.59
CA ASP A 339 -12.79 24.45 -13.12
C ASP A 339 -13.69 23.84 -12.02
N ILE A 340 -13.25 23.82 -10.76
CA ILE A 340 -14.08 23.44 -9.60
C ILE A 340 -14.94 24.60 -9.06
N GLY A 341 -14.92 25.78 -9.70
CA GLY A 341 -15.80 26.91 -9.38
C GLY A 341 -15.26 27.96 -8.43
N ALA A 342 -13.95 28.00 -8.20
CA ALA A 342 -13.36 29.07 -7.39
C ALA A 342 -13.46 30.43 -8.11
N GLU A 343 -14.11 31.41 -7.49
CA GLU A 343 -14.11 32.81 -7.90
C GLU A 343 -12.76 33.48 -7.67
N ARG A 344 -12.10 33.10 -6.57
CA ARG A 344 -10.73 33.48 -6.23
C ARG A 344 -9.96 32.29 -5.69
N ALA A 345 -8.67 32.17 -6.05
CA ALA A 345 -7.80 31.15 -5.50
C ALA A 345 -6.40 31.67 -5.21
N LEU A 346 -5.77 31.11 -4.19
CA LEU A 346 -4.43 31.46 -3.68
C LEU A 346 -3.61 30.18 -3.55
N ASN A 347 -2.36 30.21 -4.02
CA ASN A 347 -1.42 29.12 -3.81
C ASN A 347 -0.87 29.18 -2.38
N PHE A 348 -0.83 28.01 -1.73
CA PHE A 348 -0.17 27.76 -0.46
C PHE A 348 1.20 27.12 -0.66
N ASP A 349 1.90 26.79 0.44
CA ASP A 349 3.18 26.11 0.37
C ASP A 349 3.03 24.71 -0.24
N GLY A 350 3.92 24.35 -1.13
CA GLY A 350 3.84 23.14 -1.95
C GLY A 350 5.03 22.20 -1.76
N GLY A 351 5.20 21.29 -2.71
CA GLY A 351 6.27 20.28 -2.65
C GLY A 351 6.09 19.33 -1.49
N GLY A 352 7.14 19.06 -0.73
CA GLY A 352 7.10 18.15 0.42
C GLY A 352 6.19 18.60 1.58
N SER A 353 5.77 19.89 1.59
CA SER A 353 4.80 20.38 2.58
C SER A 353 3.36 20.02 2.23
N THR A 354 3.07 19.67 0.96
CA THR A 354 1.71 19.39 0.47
C THR A 354 1.10 18.23 1.22
N THR A 355 0.12 18.53 2.06
CA THR A 355 -0.62 17.55 2.85
C THR A 355 -2.08 18.00 2.98
N LEU A 356 -3.00 17.08 2.68
CA LEU A 356 -4.41 17.18 3.00
C LEU A 356 -4.79 16.05 3.96
N VAL A 357 -5.42 16.38 5.06
CA VAL A 357 -5.97 15.40 5.99
C VAL A 357 -7.49 15.55 6.04
N ALA A 358 -8.21 14.42 6.12
CA ALA A 358 -9.63 14.39 6.34
C ALA A 358 -10.00 13.25 7.30
N ARG A 359 -11.06 13.44 8.08
CA ARG A 359 -11.59 12.42 8.98
C ARG A 359 -12.40 11.41 8.18
N GLN A 360 -11.95 10.16 8.16
CA GLN A 360 -12.71 9.09 7.56
C GLN A 360 -13.86 8.63 8.46
N HIS A 361 -14.84 7.97 7.88
CA HIS A 361 -15.98 7.45 8.63
C HIS A 361 -15.51 6.44 9.68
N GLY A 362 -15.93 6.62 10.92
CA GLY A 362 -15.54 5.79 12.07
C GLY A 362 -14.27 6.27 12.79
N ASP A 363 -13.51 7.15 12.19
CA ASP A 363 -12.30 7.70 12.82
C ASP A 363 -12.62 8.86 13.77
N GLU A 364 -11.87 8.96 14.85
CA GLU A 364 -11.92 10.10 15.78
C GLU A 364 -11.18 11.32 15.21
N TYR A 365 -10.07 11.09 14.51
CA TYR A 365 -9.17 12.13 14.01
C TYR A 365 -9.01 12.09 12.49
N ALA A 366 -8.66 13.24 11.92
CA ALA A 366 -8.32 13.35 10.50
C ALA A 366 -6.97 12.69 10.21
N SER A 367 -6.90 11.95 9.11
CA SER A 367 -5.72 11.25 8.59
C SER A 367 -5.35 11.73 7.19
N VAL A 368 -4.12 11.44 6.75
CA VAL A 368 -3.61 11.86 5.44
C VAL A 368 -4.39 11.19 4.31
N MET A 369 -4.84 11.99 3.35
CA MET A 369 -5.63 11.55 2.21
C MET A 369 -4.86 11.60 0.88
N ASN A 370 -3.96 12.57 0.69
CA ASN A 370 -3.19 12.72 -0.55
C ASN A 370 -1.88 11.92 -0.52
N SER A 371 -1.29 11.71 -1.69
CA SER A 371 0.06 11.16 -1.81
C SER A 371 1.11 12.15 -1.31
N LEU A 372 2.05 11.69 -0.49
CA LEU A 372 3.11 12.52 0.08
C LEU A 372 4.38 12.44 -0.78
N SER A 373 4.83 13.57 -1.33
CA SER A 373 6.00 13.62 -2.21
C SER A 373 7.33 13.22 -1.54
N ASP A 374 7.44 13.42 -0.23
CA ASP A 374 8.62 13.04 0.57
C ASP A 374 8.46 11.65 1.21
N GLY A 375 7.37 10.91 0.92
CA GLY A 375 7.03 9.62 1.53
C GLY A 375 6.56 9.69 2.99
N SER A 376 6.61 10.87 3.60
CA SER A 376 6.09 11.16 4.95
C SER A 376 5.66 12.63 5.04
N GLU A 377 4.78 12.94 5.99
CA GLU A 377 4.38 14.32 6.24
C GLU A 377 5.57 15.18 6.66
N ARG A 378 5.70 16.33 6.02
CA ARG A 378 6.63 17.37 6.47
C ARG A 378 5.99 18.20 7.58
N ALA A 379 6.75 18.52 8.62
CA ALA A 379 6.33 19.47 9.63
C ALA A 379 6.28 20.90 9.03
N VAL A 380 5.20 21.63 9.30
CA VAL A 380 4.87 22.94 8.71
C VAL A 380 4.54 23.96 9.79
N SER A 381 4.65 25.26 9.42
CA SER A 381 4.45 26.37 10.35
C SER A 381 2.99 26.76 10.58
N SER A 382 2.09 26.34 9.72
CA SER A 382 0.67 26.65 9.81
C SER A 382 -0.20 25.73 8.96
N THR A 383 -1.45 25.57 9.34
CA THR A 383 -2.47 24.84 8.59
C THR A 383 -3.76 25.65 8.48
N LEU A 384 -4.52 25.44 7.42
CA LEU A 384 -5.92 25.83 7.31
C LEU A 384 -6.78 24.62 7.65
N GLN A 385 -7.72 24.77 8.56
CA GLN A 385 -8.51 23.71 9.17
C GLN A 385 -10.00 23.87 8.87
N ALA A 386 -10.65 22.76 8.48
CA ALA A 386 -12.09 22.61 8.48
C ALA A 386 -12.52 22.01 9.83
N VAL A 387 -13.41 22.69 10.50
CA VAL A 387 -13.80 22.35 11.87
C VAL A 387 -15.29 22.07 11.93
N SER A 388 -15.67 20.96 12.56
CA SER A 388 -17.04 20.66 12.94
C SER A 388 -17.29 21.03 14.41
N THR A 389 -18.34 21.80 14.66
CA THR A 389 -18.83 22.12 16.02
C THR A 389 -20.05 21.28 16.39
N ALA A 390 -20.41 20.30 15.57
CA ALA A 390 -21.55 19.43 15.81
C ALA A 390 -21.39 18.65 17.12
N PRO A 391 -22.42 18.65 17.97
CA PRO A 391 -22.38 17.88 19.21
C PRO A 391 -22.39 16.38 18.92
N VAL A 392 -21.76 15.58 19.77
CA VAL A 392 -21.90 14.13 19.74
C VAL A 392 -23.35 13.76 20.09
N SER A 393 -23.95 12.85 19.33
CA SER A 393 -25.32 12.38 19.53
C SER A 393 -25.39 10.84 19.50
N ASP A 394 -26.60 10.30 19.64
CA ASP A 394 -26.84 8.86 19.63
C ASP A 394 -26.41 8.22 18.32
N LEU A 395 -26.09 6.92 18.37
CA LEU A 395 -25.81 6.09 17.21
C LEU A 395 -26.93 6.22 16.16
N ALA A 396 -26.56 6.66 14.96
CA ALA A 396 -27.47 6.82 13.84
C ALA A 396 -27.12 5.93 12.64
N ARG A 397 -25.85 5.51 12.55
CA ARG A 397 -25.36 4.66 11.48
C ARG A 397 -24.39 3.63 12.04
N LEU A 398 -24.60 2.37 11.68
CA LEU A 398 -23.75 1.24 12.00
C LEU A 398 -23.30 0.59 10.70
N ILE A 399 -22.02 0.52 10.48
CA ILE A 399 -21.46 -0.18 9.31
C ILE A 399 -21.06 -1.57 9.76
N LEU A 400 -21.63 -2.54 9.08
CA LEU A 400 -21.46 -3.95 9.34
C LEU A 400 -20.58 -4.55 8.24
N SER A 401 -19.72 -5.46 8.64
CA SER A 401 -18.98 -6.33 7.74
C SER A 401 -19.39 -7.79 8.00
N ARG A 402 -19.43 -8.55 6.95
CA ARG A 402 -19.56 -10.01 6.97
C ARG A 402 -18.72 -10.62 5.86
N GLU A 403 -18.49 -11.88 5.90
CA GLU A 403 -17.96 -12.62 4.77
C GLU A 403 -18.93 -12.59 3.59
N ASP A 404 -18.41 -12.28 2.40
CA ASP A 404 -19.22 -12.20 1.17
C ASP A 404 -19.45 -13.59 0.58
N GLY A 405 -20.72 -13.87 0.28
CA GLY A 405 -21.13 -15.14 -0.33
C GLY A 405 -22.58 -15.49 -0.05
N THR A 406 -22.99 -16.63 -0.61
CA THR A 406 -24.29 -17.28 -0.35
C THR A 406 -24.09 -18.33 0.72
N LEU A 407 -24.95 -18.35 1.74
CA LEU A 407 -24.87 -19.33 2.83
C LEU A 407 -25.59 -20.62 2.47
N LEU A 408 -25.02 -21.74 2.86
CA LEU A 408 -25.75 -23.01 2.85
C LEU A 408 -26.67 -23.09 4.08
N VAL A 409 -27.91 -23.56 3.92
CA VAL A 409 -28.83 -23.78 5.06
C VAL A 409 -28.13 -24.56 6.17
N GLY A 410 -28.28 -24.10 7.42
CA GLY A 410 -27.62 -24.62 8.62
C GLY A 410 -26.20 -24.16 8.83
N SER A 411 -25.70 -23.20 8.04
CA SER A 411 -24.45 -22.50 8.28
C SER A 411 -24.68 -21.21 9.03
N ASP A 412 -23.65 -20.71 9.68
CA ASP A 412 -23.64 -19.43 10.38
C ASP A 412 -22.55 -18.52 9.87
N ILE A 413 -22.73 -17.22 10.03
CA ILE A 413 -21.71 -16.21 9.80
C ILE A 413 -21.75 -15.17 10.91
N ASP A 414 -20.59 -14.71 11.30
CA ASP A 414 -20.46 -13.62 12.25
C ASP A 414 -20.56 -12.26 11.53
N LEU A 415 -21.34 -11.38 12.11
CA LEU A 415 -21.36 -9.96 11.75
C LEU A 415 -20.36 -9.21 12.62
N SER A 416 -19.49 -8.44 11.99
CA SER A 416 -18.58 -7.55 12.69
C SER A 416 -19.02 -6.10 12.54
N THR A 417 -19.00 -5.35 13.64
CA THR A 417 -19.13 -3.90 13.60
C THR A 417 -17.81 -3.30 13.12
N VAL A 418 -17.83 -2.65 11.96
CA VAL A 418 -16.65 -1.93 11.45
C VAL A 418 -16.51 -0.60 12.19
N TYR A 419 -17.60 0.17 12.24
CA TYR A 419 -17.70 1.41 13.02
C TYR A 419 -19.15 1.88 13.17
N GLY A 420 -19.37 2.72 14.20
CA GLY A 420 -20.61 3.45 14.39
C GLY A 420 -20.42 4.95 14.23
N MET A 421 -21.45 5.64 13.75
CA MET A 421 -21.49 7.09 13.63
C MET A 421 -22.83 7.64 14.13
N ASP A 422 -22.78 8.86 14.63
CA ASP A 422 -23.98 9.64 14.87
C ASP A 422 -24.52 10.31 13.59
N LYS A 423 -25.59 11.08 13.70
CA LYS A 423 -26.19 11.79 12.56
C LYS A 423 -25.31 12.91 11.98
N TYR A 424 -24.29 13.34 12.72
CA TYR A 424 -23.33 14.38 12.34
C TYR A 424 -21.98 13.81 11.88
N TYR A 425 -21.91 12.49 11.64
CA TYR A 425 -20.70 11.77 11.24
C TYR A 425 -19.59 11.72 12.31
N ASN A 426 -19.91 12.00 13.59
CA ASN A 426 -18.97 11.75 14.67
C ASN A 426 -18.88 10.25 14.93
N ALA A 427 -17.67 9.74 15.18
CA ALA A 427 -17.47 8.36 15.59
C ALA A 427 -18.14 8.12 16.96
N VAL A 428 -18.86 7.01 17.08
CA VAL A 428 -19.56 6.60 18.28
C VAL A 428 -19.12 5.19 18.66
N ASN A 429 -18.74 5.00 19.91
CA ASN A 429 -18.48 3.66 20.43
C ASN A 429 -19.78 2.85 20.44
N VAL A 430 -19.74 1.67 19.82
CA VAL A 430 -20.90 0.78 19.73
C VAL A 430 -20.86 -0.22 20.87
N ASP A 431 -21.87 -0.21 21.71
CA ASP A 431 -22.15 -1.32 22.64
C ASP A 431 -23.08 -2.30 21.92
N GLU A 432 -22.52 -3.38 21.40
CA GLU A 432 -23.26 -4.37 20.62
C GLU A 432 -24.40 -5.03 21.42
N SER A 433 -24.32 -5.06 22.75
CA SER A 433 -25.39 -5.58 23.60
C SER A 433 -26.69 -4.75 23.57
N GLN A 434 -26.62 -3.52 23.05
CA GLN A 434 -27.77 -2.63 22.86
C GLN A 434 -28.36 -2.68 21.45
N ILE A 435 -27.76 -3.48 20.56
CA ILE A 435 -28.25 -3.67 19.19
C ILE A 435 -29.30 -4.78 19.21
N ASN A 436 -30.49 -4.46 18.71
CA ASN A 436 -31.52 -5.44 18.45
C ASN A 436 -31.51 -5.83 16.99
N TRP A 437 -31.44 -7.12 16.71
CA TRP A 437 -31.35 -7.66 15.39
C TRP A 437 -32.71 -8.12 14.89
N ASP A 438 -33.04 -7.81 13.64
CA ASP A 438 -34.20 -8.34 12.92
C ASP A 438 -33.76 -8.96 11.60
N VAL A 439 -34.36 -10.11 11.23
CA VAL A 439 -34.10 -10.77 9.96
C VAL A 439 -35.38 -10.81 9.14
N SER A 440 -35.32 -10.29 7.92
CA SER A 440 -36.47 -10.31 7.02
C SER A 440 -36.60 -11.64 6.27
N ASN A 441 -37.83 -11.94 5.81
CA ASN A 441 -38.18 -13.09 4.96
C ASN A 441 -37.97 -14.47 5.59
N ASN A 442 -37.76 -14.54 6.89
CA ASN A 442 -37.56 -15.79 7.66
C ASN A 442 -36.43 -16.69 7.13
N VAL A 443 -35.40 -16.09 6.51
CA VAL A 443 -34.25 -16.85 5.97
C VAL A 443 -33.30 -17.37 7.05
N GLY A 444 -33.49 -16.95 8.31
CA GLY A 444 -32.69 -17.34 9.45
C GLY A 444 -32.95 -16.51 10.68
N SER A 445 -32.16 -16.74 11.71
CA SER A 445 -32.23 -16.07 12.99
C SER A 445 -30.87 -15.55 13.45
N MET A 446 -30.85 -14.69 14.47
CA MET A 446 -29.63 -14.17 15.10
C MET A 446 -29.42 -14.79 16.46
N ASP A 447 -28.18 -15.20 16.73
CA ASP A 447 -27.68 -15.52 18.07
C ASP A 447 -26.53 -14.55 18.39
N GLY A 448 -26.82 -13.51 19.16
CA GLY A 448 -25.91 -12.39 19.34
C GLY A 448 -25.61 -11.67 18.01
N SER A 449 -24.35 -11.63 17.60
CA SER A 449 -23.90 -11.10 16.29
C SER A 449 -23.75 -12.17 15.21
N SER A 450 -24.05 -13.44 15.51
CA SER A 450 -23.99 -14.53 14.53
C SER A 450 -25.35 -14.73 13.85
N PHE A 451 -25.38 -14.77 12.53
CA PHE A 451 -26.55 -15.12 11.74
C PHE A 451 -26.54 -16.59 11.39
N ILE A 452 -27.63 -17.29 11.70
CA ILE A 452 -27.84 -18.71 11.40
C ILE A 452 -28.80 -18.82 10.22
N ALA A 453 -28.38 -19.46 9.14
CA ALA A 453 -29.18 -19.66 7.93
C ALA A 453 -30.14 -20.84 8.10
N GLU A 454 -31.47 -20.63 8.05
CA GLU A 454 -32.49 -21.65 8.33
C GLU A 454 -33.30 -22.05 7.09
N GLU A 455 -33.67 -21.06 6.26
CA GLU A 455 -34.52 -21.26 5.09
C GLU A 455 -33.95 -20.61 3.85
N THR A 456 -34.15 -21.22 2.69
CA THR A 456 -33.65 -20.71 1.40
C THR A 456 -34.32 -19.40 1.01
N GLY A 457 -33.55 -18.46 0.47
CA GLY A 457 -34.06 -17.19 -0.01
C GLY A 457 -33.10 -16.03 0.16
N GLU A 458 -33.57 -14.85 -0.14
CA GLU A 458 -32.87 -13.61 0.10
C GLU A 458 -33.52 -12.86 1.28
N GLY A 459 -32.69 -12.43 2.21
CA GLY A 459 -33.11 -11.69 3.39
C GLY A 459 -32.23 -10.49 3.66
N ARG A 460 -32.61 -9.71 4.66
CA ARG A 460 -31.84 -8.59 5.16
C ARG A 460 -31.78 -8.68 6.67
N ILE A 461 -30.56 -8.64 7.19
CA ILE A 461 -30.30 -8.48 8.61
C ILE A 461 -30.28 -6.99 8.91
N GLN A 462 -31.05 -6.56 9.88
CA GLN A 462 -31.21 -5.17 10.29
C GLN A 462 -30.74 -5.00 11.73
N ALA A 463 -29.87 -4.02 11.94
CA ALA A 463 -29.41 -3.59 13.26
C ALA A 463 -30.28 -2.40 13.72
N ASN A 464 -30.92 -2.53 14.87
CA ASN A 464 -31.78 -1.51 15.46
C ASN A 464 -31.21 -1.04 16.81
N PHE A 465 -31.14 0.28 16.98
CA PHE A 465 -30.72 0.94 18.22
C PHE A 465 -31.79 1.93 18.68
N ASN A 466 -32.25 1.83 19.93
CA ASN A 466 -33.33 2.66 20.46
C ASN A 466 -34.61 2.68 19.57
N GLY A 467 -34.92 1.55 18.90
CA GLY A 467 -36.08 1.40 18.02
C GLY A 467 -35.91 2.00 16.61
N ASN A 468 -34.73 2.51 16.26
CA ASN A 468 -34.40 2.99 14.93
C ASN A 468 -33.45 2.04 14.23
N GLN A 469 -33.66 1.77 12.94
CA GLN A 469 -32.71 1.03 12.14
C GLN A 469 -31.46 1.89 11.91
N VAL A 470 -30.30 1.38 12.37
CA VAL A 470 -29.01 2.06 12.27
C VAL A 470 -28.07 1.40 11.25
N GLY A 471 -28.31 0.14 10.90
CA GLY A 471 -27.50 -0.59 9.92
C GLY A 471 -28.24 -1.73 9.28
N SER A 472 -27.76 -2.26 8.18
CA SER A 472 -28.27 -3.49 7.60
C SER A 472 -27.29 -4.09 6.60
N THR A 473 -27.34 -5.42 6.46
CA THR A 473 -26.65 -6.17 5.39
C THR A 473 -27.61 -7.16 4.76
N SER A 474 -27.42 -7.49 3.49
CA SER A 474 -28.22 -8.50 2.79
C SER A 474 -27.56 -9.87 2.97
N VAL A 475 -28.38 -10.91 3.04
CA VAL A 475 -27.94 -12.32 3.05
C VAL A 475 -28.70 -13.09 2.00
N LYS A 476 -28.06 -14.11 1.43
CA LYS A 476 -28.64 -15.06 0.51
C LYS A 476 -28.37 -16.46 1.05
N VAL A 477 -29.39 -17.27 1.09
CA VAL A 477 -29.34 -18.62 1.64
C VAL A 477 -29.80 -19.62 0.57
N THR A 478 -29.06 -20.70 0.40
CA THR A 478 -29.37 -21.82 -0.49
C THR A 478 -29.30 -23.14 0.22
N ASN A 479 -29.98 -24.17 -0.26
CA ASN A 479 -29.81 -25.54 0.18
C ASN A 479 -29.11 -26.42 -0.88
N THR A 480 -28.65 -25.82 -1.99
CA THR A 480 -28.00 -26.52 -3.10
C THR A 480 -26.80 -25.75 -3.59
N PHE A 481 -25.91 -26.44 -4.29
CA PHE A 481 -24.82 -25.87 -5.07
C PHE A 481 -24.69 -26.62 -6.39
N ASP A 482 -23.90 -26.13 -7.33
CA ASP A 482 -23.94 -26.58 -8.74
C ASP A 482 -22.86 -27.61 -9.06
N SER A 483 -21.68 -27.49 -8.47
CA SER A 483 -20.53 -28.36 -8.75
C SER A 483 -19.57 -28.47 -7.56
N TRP A 484 -18.71 -29.49 -7.61
CA TRP A 484 -17.59 -29.66 -6.71
C TRP A 484 -16.29 -29.20 -7.37
N ASN A 485 -15.47 -28.44 -6.68
CA ASN A 485 -14.09 -28.15 -7.02
C ASN A 485 -13.19 -28.98 -6.10
N LEU A 486 -12.56 -30.00 -6.68
CA LEU A 486 -11.71 -30.95 -5.97
C LEU A 486 -10.25 -30.58 -6.12
N THR A 487 -9.45 -30.66 -5.05
CA THR A 487 -7.99 -30.57 -5.15
C THR A 487 -7.40 -31.76 -5.91
N HIS A 488 -8.07 -32.93 -5.84
CA HIS A 488 -7.68 -34.14 -6.52
C HIS A 488 -8.92 -34.80 -7.10
N SER A 489 -9.00 -34.94 -8.42
CA SER A 489 -10.09 -35.69 -9.09
C SER A 489 -9.86 -37.21 -9.06
N GLU A 490 -8.65 -37.65 -8.79
CA GLU A 490 -8.20 -39.01 -8.51
C GLU A 490 -7.00 -38.98 -7.59
N VAL A 491 -6.75 -40.00 -6.83
CA VAL A 491 -5.63 -40.14 -5.89
C VAL A 491 -4.81 -41.39 -6.23
N ASN A 492 -3.53 -41.18 -6.55
CA ASN A 492 -2.54 -42.24 -6.66
C ASN A 492 -1.52 -42.06 -5.55
N ILE A 493 -1.44 -42.97 -4.61
CA ILE A 493 -0.66 -42.82 -3.36
C ILE A 493 0.07 -44.09 -3.00
N GLY A 494 1.22 -43.99 -2.32
CA GLY A 494 1.94 -45.14 -1.79
C GLY A 494 1.27 -45.72 -0.53
N THR A 495 1.49 -47.01 -0.27
CA THR A 495 1.05 -47.65 0.98
C THR A 495 1.61 -46.91 2.19
N GLY A 496 0.75 -46.63 3.19
CA GLY A 496 1.12 -45.89 4.40
C GLY A 496 1.37 -44.43 4.28
N GLU A 497 1.25 -43.84 3.09
CA GLU A 497 1.33 -42.40 2.86
C GLU A 497 0.02 -41.68 3.16
N SER A 498 0.05 -40.34 3.28
CA SER A 498 -1.14 -39.54 3.54
C SER A 498 -1.22 -38.35 2.63
N ILE A 499 -2.43 -37.86 2.33
CA ILE A 499 -2.70 -36.71 1.48
C ILE A 499 -3.92 -35.96 1.99
N ASP A 500 -3.89 -34.62 1.86
CA ASP A 500 -5.02 -33.75 2.17
C ASP A 500 -5.89 -33.54 0.91
N ILE A 501 -7.17 -33.88 1.03
CA ILE A 501 -8.16 -33.75 -0.02
C ILE A 501 -9.15 -32.67 0.37
N SER A 502 -9.37 -31.70 -0.49
CA SER A 502 -10.41 -30.69 -0.33
C SER A 502 -11.47 -30.85 -1.40
N ALA A 503 -12.72 -30.84 -0.97
CA ALA A 503 -13.89 -30.79 -1.85
C ALA A 503 -14.65 -29.49 -1.56
N ASN A 504 -14.57 -28.53 -2.48
CA ASN A 504 -15.19 -27.23 -2.32
C ASN A 504 -16.44 -27.14 -3.21
N PRO A 505 -17.62 -26.95 -2.62
CA PRO A 505 -18.84 -26.75 -3.42
C PRO A 505 -18.81 -25.38 -4.08
N GLU A 506 -19.22 -25.31 -5.33
CA GLU A 506 -19.25 -24.08 -6.12
C GLU A 506 -20.64 -23.76 -6.65
N LEU A 507 -20.93 -22.45 -6.72
CA LEU A 507 -22.11 -21.91 -7.39
C LEU A 507 -21.75 -21.50 -8.83
N SER A 508 -22.63 -21.78 -9.79
CA SER A 508 -22.39 -21.49 -11.21
C SER A 508 -22.24 -20.01 -11.56
N ASN A 509 -22.68 -19.12 -10.66
CA ASN A 509 -22.53 -17.66 -10.78
C ASN A 509 -21.17 -17.15 -10.30
N GLY A 510 -20.30 -18.01 -9.75
CA GLY A 510 -18.97 -17.65 -9.21
C GLY A 510 -19.00 -17.00 -7.84
N GLU A 511 -20.15 -16.91 -7.16
CA GLU A 511 -20.23 -16.49 -5.76
C GLU A 511 -19.65 -17.59 -4.84
N ALA A 512 -18.99 -17.19 -3.76
CA ALA A 512 -18.56 -18.11 -2.72
C ALA A 512 -19.75 -18.75 -2.02
N LEU A 513 -19.71 -20.06 -1.77
CA LEU A 513 -20.65 -20.74 -0.89
C LEU A 513 -20.05 -20.81 0.51
N LEU A 514 -20.75 -20.21 1.48
CA LEU A 514 -20.33 -20.15 2.88
C LEU A 514 -20.95 -21.31 3.65
N PHE A 515 -20.12 -22.14 4.24
CA PHE A 515 -20.51 -23.27 5.07
C PHE A 515 -19.36 -23.71 5.97
N ASP A 516 -19.66 -24.44 7.03
CA ASP A 516 -18.62 -25.08 7.84
C ASP A 516 -18.13 -26.35 7.13
N SER A 517 -16.86 -26.40 6.78
CA SER A 517 -16.23 -27.54 6.09
C SER A 517 -16.35 -28.88 6.88
N SER A 518 -16.50 -28.81 8.20
CA SER A 518 -16.77 -30.00 9.02
C SER A 518 -18.11 -30.69 8.72
N ARG A 519 -18.98 -30.05 7.94
CA ARG A 519 -20.26 -30.59 7.47
C ARG A 519 -20.13 -31.49 6.24
N ILE A 520 -18.96 -31.57 5.62
CA ILE A 520 -18.70 -32.54 4.58
C ILE A 520 -18.56 -33.91 5.25
N ASN A 521 -19.44 -34.84 4.88
CA ASN A 521 -19.33 -36.23 5.29
C ASN A 521 -18.36 -36.90 4.32
N TRP A 522 -17.30 -37.45 4.88
CA TRP A 522 -16.31 -38.24 4.14
C TRP A 522 -16.54 -39.72 4.40
N ASP A 523 -16.57 -40.51 3.34
CA ASP A 523 -16.63 -41.97 3.40
C ASP A 523 -15.54 -42.61 2.51
N VAL A 524 -15.11 -43.80 2.87
CA VAL A 524 -14.11 -44.56 2.12
C VAL A 524 -14.65 -45.94 1.85
N SER A 525 -14.75 -46.29 0.58
CA SER A 525 -15.08 -47.64 0.14
C SER A 525 -13.83 -48.40 -0.33
N GLY A 526 -13.75 -49.68 -0.06
CA GLY A 526 -12.58 -50.51 -0.31
C GLY A 526 -11.61 -50.53 0.89
N ASP A 527 -10.69 -51.46 0.89
CA ASP A 527 -9.66 -51.60 1.96
C ASP A 527 -8.44 -50.73 1.66
N ILE A 528 -8.65 -49.43 1.29
CA ILE A 528 -7.62 -48.52 0.80
C ILE A 528 -7.05 -47.56 1.86
N GLY A 529 -7.68 -47.44 3.02
CA GLY A 529 -7.27 -46.54 4.10
C GLY A 529 -8.41 -45.90 4.84
N THR A 530 -8.15 -44.75 5.49
CA THR A 530 -9.13 -43.97 6.23
C THR A 530 -9.03 -42.49 5.93
N ILE A 531 -10.14 -41.78 6.01
CA ILE A 531 -10.19 -40.31 5.87
C ILE A 531 -10.79 -39.70 7.14
N ASP A 532 -10.27 -38.56 7.59
CA ASP A 532 -10.86 -37.82 8.70
C ASP A 532 -11.86 -36.76 8.23
N ASN A 533 -12.53 -36.10 9.18
CA ASN A 533 -13.51 -35.03 8.87
C ASN A 533 -12.92 -33.78 8.21
N ASN A 534 -11.60 -33.66 8.19
CA ASN A 534 -10.90 -32.52 7.53
C ASN A 534 -10.42 -32.89 6.13
N GLY A 535 -10.71 -34.11 5.65
CA GLY A 535 -10.26 -34.60 4.36
C GLY A 535 -8.81 -35.11 4.33
N HIS A 536 -8.24 -35.40 5.51
CA HIS A 536 -6.92 -36.03 5.58
C HIS A 536 -7.04 -37.53 5.38
N PHE A 537 -6.65 -37.99 4.18
CA PHE A 537 -6.67 -39.42 3.83
C PHE A 537 -5.31 -40.05 4.17
N SER A 538 -5.37 -41.18 4.88
CA SER A 538 -4.23 -42.05 5.18
C SER A 538 -4.41 -43.40 4.49
N ALA A 539 -3.51 -43.70 3.56
CA ALA A 539 -3.54 -44.94 2.78
C ALA A 539 -3.24 -46.19 3.67
N ALA A 540 -3.85 -47.28 3.31
CA ALA A 540 -3.57 -48.59 3.94
C ALA A 540 -2.13 -49.07 3.69
N ASP A 541 -1.66 -49.97 4.52
CA ASP A 541 -0.35 -50.62 4.34
C ASP A 541 -0.33 -51.69 3.22
N THR A 542 -1.47 -51.86 2.54
CA THR A 542 -1.65 -52.85 1.47
C THR A 542 -2.11 -52.15 0.18
N GLU A 543 -1.67 -52.68 -0.95
CA GLU A 543 -2.14 -52.19 -2.26
C GLU A 543 -3.66 -52.49 -2.42
N GLY A 544 -4.33 -51.53 -3.08
CA GLY A 544 -5.77 -51.67 -3.31
C GLY A 544 -6.32 -50.52 -4.13
N SER A 545 -7.54 -50.67 -4.61
CA SER A 545 -8.31 -49.63 -5.25
C SER A 545 -9.64 -49.44 -4.54
N GLY A 546 -10.12 -48.20 -4.48
CA GLY A 546 -11.37 -47.85 -3.83
C GLY A 546 -11.82 -46.46 -4.20
N THR A 547 -12.72 -45.91 -3.42
CA THR A 547 -13.28 -44.56 -3.67
C THR A 547 -13.40 -43.82 -2.36
N ILE A 548 -13.01 -42.56 -2.36
CA ILE A 548 -13.36 -41.60 -1.32
C ILE A 548 -14.60 -40.85 -1.82
N THR A 549 -15.64 -40.78 -1.01
CA THR A 549 -16.87 -40.03 -1.32
C THR A 549 -16.97 -38.84 -0.38
N ALA A 550 -17.18 -37.65 -0.93
CA ALA A 550 -17.53 -36.45 -0.17
C ALA A 550 -19.01 -36.13 -0.38
N GLU A 551 -19.77 -35.96 0.70
CA GLU A 551 -21.19 -35.61 0.68
C GLU A 551 -21.46 -34.32 1.44
N LEU A 552 -22.22 -33.42 0.84
CA LEU A 552 -22.73 -32.19 1.48
C LEU A 552 -24.13 -31.87 0.94
N ALA A 553 -25.06 -31.65 1.85
CA ALA A 553 -26.45 -31.23 1.51
C ALA A 553 -27.11 -32.17 0.48
N GLY A 554 -26.80 -33.48 0.52
CA GLY A 554 -27.36 -34.50 -0.36
C GLY A 554 -26.72 -34.57 -1.76
N ASN A 555 -25.65 -33.84 -2.01
CA ASN A 555 -24.83 -33.95 -3.22
C ASN A 555 -23.54 -34.69 -2.88
N GLU A 556 -23.23 -35.71 -3.68
CA GLU A 556 -22.05 -36.54 -3.51
C GLU A 556 -21.06 -36.36 -4.67
N VAL A 557 -19.77 -36.54 -4.38
CA VAL A 557 -18.73 -36.67 -5.39
C VAL A 557 -17.76 -37.77 -5.01
N ASP A 558 -17.44 -38.60 -6.00
CA ASP A 558 -16.54 -39.73 -5.87
C ASP A 558 -15.15 -39.42 -6.40
N ILE A 559 -14.14 -39.76 -5.61
CA ILE A 559 -12.73 -39.56 -5.92
C ILE A 559 -12.08 -40.97 -5.96
N PRO A 560 -11.76 -41.51 -7.15
CA PRO A 560 -11.08 -42.79 -7.29
C PRO A 560 -9.71 -42.75 -6.62
N VAL A 561 -9.37 -43.83 -5.89
CA VAL A 561 -8.09 -43.96 -5.19
C VAL A 561 -7.40 -45.25 -5.61
N GLN A 562 -6.13 -45.15 -5.95
CA GLN A 562 -5.24 -46.29 -6.14
C GLN A 562 -4.10 -46.20 -5.12
N VAL A 563 -4.03 -47.16 -4.22
CA VAL A 563 -2.93 -47.36 -3.28
C VAL A 563 -1.96 -48.36 -3.89
N ASN A 564 -0.72 -47.98 -4.03
CA ASN A 564 0.32 -48.74 -4.69
C ASN A 564 1.45 -49.07 -3.71
N ALA A 565 2.23 -50.13 -3.98
CA ALA A 565 3.46 -50.38 -3.22
C ALA A 565 4.39 -49.16 -3.25
N PRO A 566 5.23 -48.98 -2.21
CA PRO A 566 6.14 -47.86 -2.16
C PRO A 566 7.07 -47.87 -3.38
N ALA A 567 7.43 -46.71 -3.88
CA ALA A 567 8.45 -46.59 -4.94
C ALA A 567 9.82 -47.08 -4.40
N THR A 568 10.53 -47.84 -5.19
CA THR A 568 11.85 -48.38 -4.80
C THR A 568 12.88 -47.27 -4.52
N PHE A 569 12.72 -46.13 -5.17
CA PHE A 569 13.61 -44.95 -4.98
C PHE A 569 12.77 -43.68 -4.76
N SER A 570 13.18 -42.89 -3.77
CA SER A 570 12.43 -41.71 -3.33
C SER A 570 12.31 -40.56 -4.36
N ASP A 571 13.20 -40.54 -5.39
CA ASP A 571 13.21 -39.55 -6.47
C ASP A 571 12.72 -40.11 -7.82
N VAL A 572 12.10 -41.27 -7.82
CA VAL A 572 11.48 -41.89 -8.99
C VAL A 572 10.01 -42.11 -8.69
N SER A 573 9.15 -41.15 -9.10
CA SER A 573 7.71 -41.33 -8.98
C SER A 573 7.21 -42.44 -9.92
N LYS A 574 6.14 -43.11 -9.58
CA LYS A 574 5.55 -44.15 -10.44
C LYS A 574 5.11 -43.63 -11.80
N ASP A 575 4.77 -42.36 -11.90
CA ASP A 575 4.42 -41.70 -13.16
C ASP A 575 5.65 -41.26 -13.99
N TYR A 576 6.85 -41.48 -13.47
CA TYR A 576 8.06 -41.14 -14.20
C TYR A 576 8.20 -42.05 -15.41
N TRP A 577 8.49 -41.51 -16.59
CA TRP A 577 8.52 -42.24 -17.87
C TRP A 577 9.41 -43.47 -17.87
N ALA A 578 10.41 -43.54 -17.02
CA ALA A 578 11.32 -44.68 -16.86
C ALA A 578 11.13 -45.42 -15.53
N ALA A 579 10.02 -45.22 -14.81
CA ALA A 579 9.79 -45.87 -13.50
C ALA A 579 9.79 -47.39 -13.63
N GLY A 580 9.03 -47.96 -14.60
CA GLY A 580 8.98 -49.40 -14.87
C GLY A 580 10.36 -50.01 -15.12
N PRO A 581 11.13 -49.51 -16.09
CA PRO A 581 12.50 -49.97 -16.33
C PRO A 581 13.41 -49.89 -15.11
N ILE A 582 13.33 -48.81 -14.32
CA ILE A 582 14.15 -48.65 -13.14
C ILE A 582 13.73 -49.63 -12.03
N GLU A 583 12.45 -49.80 -11.79
CA GLU A 583 11.95 -50.77 -10.80
C GLU A 583 12.31 -52.22 -11.19
N TYR A 584 12.06 -52.61 -12.43
CA TYR A 584 12.40 -53.91 -12.94
C TYR A 584 13.88 -54.26 -12.74
N LEU A 585 14.77 -53.39 -13.15
CA LEU A 585 16.23 -53.60 -13.00
C LEU A 585 16.69 -53.55 -11.53
N ALA A 586 16.02 -52.81 -10.70
CA ALA A 586 16.32 -52.74 -9.25
C ALA A 586 15.90 -54.03 -8.54
N GLU A 587 14.72 -54.56 -8.85
CA GLU A 587 14.23 -55.84 -8.34
C GLU A 587 15.17 -57.02 -8.71
N GLN A 588 15.72 -56.98 -9.90
CA GLN A 588 16.74 -57.92 -10.34
C GLN A 588 18.13 -57.67 -9.78
N ASN A 589 18.32 -56.66 -8.89
CA ASN A 589 19.59 -56.22 -8.32
C ASN A 589 20.65 -55.79 -9.39
N ILE A 590 20.22 -55.49 -10.62
CA ILE A 590 21.09 -55.02 -11.69
C ILE A 590 21.53 -53.55 -11.46
N ILE A 591 20.59 -52.71 -11.07
CA ILE A 591 20.88 -51.35 -10.71
C ILE A 591 20.68 -51.10 -9.23
N ASN A 592 21.41 -50.14 -8.66
CA ASN A 592 21.27 -49.73 -7.25
C ASN A 592 21.13 -48.21 -7.20
N GLY A 593 20.38 -47.74 -6.22
CA GLY A 593 20.33 -46.32 -5.82
C GLY A 593 21.56 -45.89 -5.02
N TYR A 594 21.49 -44.67 -4.55
CA TYR A 594 22.49 -44.09 -3.64
C TYR A 594 22.09 -44.35 -2.18
N ASN A 595 23.04 -44.18 -1.25
CA ASN A 595 22.81 -44.42 0.18
C ASN A 595 21.76 -43.50 0.82
N ASP A 596 21.34 -42.46 0.12
CA ASP A 596 20.27 -41.53 0.52
C ASP A 596 18.86 -41.96 0.04
N GLY A 597 18.74 -43.15 -0.54
CA GLY A 597 17.48 -43.67 -1.04
C GLY A 597 17.06 -43.15 -2.44
N THR A 598 17.93 -42.37 -3.10
CA THR A 598 17.65 -41.85 -4.44
C THR A 598 18.25 -42.70 -5.54
N TYR A 599 17.67 -42.66 -6.73
CA TYR A 599 18.24 -43.23 -7.97
C TYR A 599 18.99 -42.20 -8.81
N ARG A 600 18.59 -40.94 -8.73
CA ARG A 600 19.07 -39.82 -9.55
C ARG A 600 18.91 -40.09 -11.08
N PRO A 601 17.66 -40.22 -11.56
CA PRO A 601 17.38 -40.69 -12.92
C PRO A 601 17.91 -39.74 -13.99
N SER A 602 18.00 -38.45 -13.73
CA SER A 602 18.52 -37.45 -14.69
C SER A 602 20.03 -37.28 -14.64
N ALA A 603 20.74 -37.95 -13.73
CA ALA A 603 22.20 -37.86 -13.64
C ALA A 603 22.85 -38.62 -14.81
N GLU A 604 23.94 -38.09 -15.35
CA GLU A 604 24.76 -38.74 -16.40
C GLU A 604 25.44 -39.98 -15.82
N LEU A 605 25.39 -41.05 -16.60
CA LEU A 605 26.00 -42.35 -16.23
C LEU A 605 27.50 -42.37 -16.52
N LYS A 606 28.32 -42.69 -15.53
CA LYS A 606 29.75 -42.83 -15.73
C LYS A 606 30.12 -44.17 -16.32
N ARG A 607 31.21 -44.21 -17.10
CA ARG A 607 31.71 -45.45 -17.75
C ARG A 607 32.02 -46.56 -16.71
N SER A 608 32.54 -46.22 -15.56
CA SER A 608 32.74 -47.18 -14.46
C SER A 608 31.44 -47.71 -13.86
N GLN A 609 30.37 -46.90 -13.83
CA GLN A 609 29.06 -47.33 -13.37
C GLN A 609 28.40 -48.28 -14.38
N ALA A 610 28.53 -48.00 -15.68
CA ALA A 610 28.08 -48.90 -16.73
C ALA A 610 28.78 -50.26 -16.64
N ALA A 611 30.10 -50.28 -16.41
CA ALA A 611 30.84 -51.53 -16.19
C ALA A 611 30.26 -52.35 -15.01
N SER A 612 29.98 -51.69 -13.89
CA SER A 612 29.39 -52.34 -12.70
C SER A 612 27.95 -52.85 -12.93
N ILE A 613 27.15 -52.15 -13.78
CA ILE A 613 25.81 -52.58 -14.15
C ILE A 613 25.90 -53.81 -15.06
N MET A 614 26.78 -53.80 -16.08
CA MET A 614 26.97 -54.94 -16.96
C MET A 614 27.42 -56.21 -16.22
N VAL A 615 28.35 -56.09 -15.29
CA VAL A 615 28.80 -57.22 -14.47
C VAL A 615 27.64 -57.82 -13.67
N ARG A 616 26.73 -57.01 -13.12
CA ARG A 616 25.57 -57.51 -12.41
C ARG A 616 24.49 -58.09 -13.33
N ALA A 617 24.25 -57.45 -14.48
CA ALA A 617 23.23 -57.87 -15.42
C ALA A 617 23.48 -59.27 -15.96
N PHE A 618 24.75 -59.63 -16.17
CA PHE A 618 25.18 -60.92 -16.71
C PHE A 618 25.79 -61.89 -15.68
N ASP A 619 25.69 -61.56 -14.38
CA ASP A 619 26.28 -62.31 -13.25
C ASP A 619 27.73 -62.73 -13.50
N LEU A 620 28.55 -61.79 -14.04
CA LEU A 620 29.93 -62.08 -14.46
C LEU A 620 30.84 -62.29 -13.26
N ASN A 621 31.68 -63.37 -13.33
CA ASN A 621 32.63 -63.61 -12.27
C ASN A 621 33.74 -62.54 -12.27
N ARG A 622 33.94 -61.85 -11.14
CA ARG A 622 34.94 -60.79 -10.94
C ARG A 622 36.28 -61.25 -10.40
N ASP A 623 36.43 -62.54 -10.08
CA ASP A 623 37.62 -63.02 -9.42
C ASP A 623 38.64 -63.56 -10.45
N ASN A 624 39.90 -63.30 -10.18
CA ASN A 624 41.05 -63.78 -10.98
C ASN A 624 41.08 -63.24 -12.46
N ARG A 625 40.50 -62.08 -12.70
CA ARG A 625 40.56 -61.39 -14.00
C ARG A 625 41.95 -60.86 -14.27
N ALA A 626 42.39 -60.91 -15.51
CA ALA A 626 43.64 -60.32 -15.96
C ALA A 626 43.66 -58.81 -15.76
N ASN A 627 44.84 -58.26 -15.49
CA ASN A 627 44.95 -56.80 -15.49
C ASN A 627 44.68 -56.25 -16.89
N PRO A 628 43.71 -55.40 -17.08
CA PRO A 628 43.34 -54.92 -18.43
C PRO A 628 44.34 -53.95 -19.03
N GLY A 629 45.33 -53.47 -18.21
CA GLY A 629 46.45 -52.63 -18.63
C GLY A 629 46.13 -51.15 -18.84
N PHE A 630 44.96 -50.68 -18.34
CA PHE A 630 44.58 -49.27 -18.42
C PHE A 630 45.40 -48.43 -17.46
N SER A 631 46.03 -47.34 -17.96
CA SER A 631 46.93 -46.48 -17.21
C SER A 631 46.24 -45.54 -16.19
N ASP A 632 44.95 -45.38 -16.36
CA ASP A 632 44.05 -44.50 -15.57
C ASP A 632 43.12 -45.27 -14.60
N VAL A 633 43.35 -46.58 -14.42
CA VAL A 633 42.54 -47.42 -13.52
C VAL A 633 43.50 -48.21 -12.63
N ASP A 634 43.78 -47.64 -11.45
CA ASP A 634 44.61 -48.30 -10.43
C ASP A 634 43.88 -49.49 -9.79
N SER A 635 44.62 -50.48 -9.27
CA SER A 635 44.03 -51.68 -8.66
C SER A 635 43.21 -51.43 -7.40
N ASP A 636 43.32 -50.25 -6.78
CA ASP A 636 42.56 -49.78 -5.65
C ASP A 636 41.32 -48.92 -6.06
N PHE A 637 41.13 -48.65 -7.36
CA PHE A 637 39.95 -48.00 -7.85
C PHE A 637 38.69 -48.82 -7.52
N HIS A 638 37.68 -48.20 -6.99
CA HIS A 638 36.47 -48.89 -6.46
C HIS A 638 35.77 -49.83 -7.45
N ALA A 639 35.83 -49.56 -8.76
CA ALA A 639 35.28 -50.38 -9.82
C ALA A 639 36.35 -51.17 -10.60
N TYR A 640 37.58 -51.27 -10.12
CA TYR A 640 38.68 -51.96 -10.82
C TYR A 640 38.31 -53.35 -11.27
N LYS A 641 37.72 -54.20 -10.37
CA LYS A 641 37.32 -55.55 -10.71
C LYS A 641 36.25 -55.60 -11.80
N ASP A 642 35.28 -54.69 -11.73
CA ASP A 642 34.20 -54.65 -12.73
C ASP A 642 34.75 -54.24 -14.11
N ILE A 643 35.65 -53.23 -14.12
CA ILE A 643 36.32 -52.78 -15.34
C ILE A 643 37.19 -53.91 -15.94
N ALA A 644 37.94 -54.60 -15.11
CA ALA A 644 38.78 -55.75 -15.60
C ALA A 644 37.89 -56.87 -16.18
N THR A 645 36.74 -57.14 -15.57
CA THR A 645 35.78 -58.13 -16.02
C THR A 645 35.18 -57.76 -17.37
N VAL A 646 34.62 -56.57 -17.51
CA VAL A 646 33.94 -56.17 -18.77
C VAL A 646 34.97 -55.98 -19.94
N ALA A 647 36.23 -55.69 -19.62
CA ALA A 647 37.31 -55.62 -20.62
C ALA A 647 37.76 -57.00 -21.10
N GLU A 648 37.85 -58.01 -20.17
CA GLU A 648 38.18 -59.38 -20.53
C GLU A 648 37.07 -60.11 -21.29
N GLU A 649 35.79 -59.73 -21.02
CA GLU A 649 34.61 -60.25 -21.75
C GLU A 649 34.32 -59.50 -23.06
N ASP A 650 35.19 -58.53 -23.46
CA ASP A 650 35.07 -57.69 -24.66
C ASP A 650 33.77 -56.82 -24.69
N ILE A 651 33.12 -56.60 -23.52
CA ILE A 651 31.88 -55.81 -23.41
C ILE A 651 32.20 -54.32 -23.49
N ILE A 652 33.16 -53.85 -22.68
CA ILE A 652 33.55 -52.44 -22.64
C ILE A 652 35.07 -52.33 -22.86
N SER A 653 35.44 -51.75 -23.97
CA SER A 653 36.86 -51.50 -24.29
C SER A 653 37.30 -50.12 -23.86
N GLY A 654 38.59 -49.96 -23.60
CA GLY A 654 39.22 -48.63 -23.42
C GLY A 654 39.49 -47.94 -24.74
N ASP A 655 40.03 -46.70 -24.64
CA ASP A 655 40.56 -45.95 -25.79
C ASP A 655 42.11 -46.02 -25.73
N GLY A 656 42.62 -47.02 -26.37
CA GLY A 656 44.06 -47.34 -26.31
C GLY A 656 44.52 -47.80 -24.92
N SER A 657 45.26 -46.95 -24.20
CA SER A 657 45.80 -47.25 -22.85
C SER A 657 44.91 -46.70 -21.71
N GLU A 658 43.78 -46.08 -21.97
CA GLU A 658 42.91 -45.48 -20.97
C GLU A 658 41.51 -46.06 -21.01
N PHE A 659 40.88 -46.26 -19.85
CA PHE A 659 39.45 -46.65 -19.75
C PHE A 659 38.53 -45.46 -19.57
N ARG A 660 39.03 -44.36 -18.98
CA ARG A 660 38.29 -43.15 -18.63
C ARG A 660 37.10 -43.43 -17.72
N PRO A 661 37.31 -44.00 -16.54
CA PRO A 661 36.25 -44.51 -15.67
C PRO A 661 35.26 -43.44 -15.18
N ASN A 662 35.74 -42.18 -15.07
CA ASN A 662 34.95 -41.06 -14.56
C ASN A 662 34.30 -40.20 -15.65
N ASP A 663 34.58 -40.49 -16.94
CA ASP A 663 33.92 -39.83 -18.06
C ASP A 663 32.47 -40.28 -18.18
N ASP A 664 31.59 -39.39 -18.67
CA ASP A 664 30.22 -39.73 -18.97
C ASP A 664 30.14 -40.66 -20.16
N LEU A 665 29.28 -41.66 -20.04
CA LEU A 665 29.04 -42.60 -21.14
C LEU A 665 28.22 -41.93 -22.23
N THR A 666 28.73 -41.90 -23.47
CA THR A 666 27.95 -41.37 -24.58
C THR A 666 26.95 -42.40 -25.13
N ARG A 667 25.93 -41.90 -25.83
CA ARG A 667 24.89 -42.77 -26.47
C ARG A 667 25.49 -43.73 -27.49
N ALA A 668 26.49 -43.29 -28.26
CA ALA A 668 27.22 -44.19 -29.17
C ALA A 668 27.99 -45.29 -28.43
N GLN A 669 28.67 -44.94 -27.32
CA GLN A 669 29.37 -45.94 -26.51
C GLN A 669 28.39 -46.93 -25.86
N MET A 670 27.23 -46.45 -25.38
CA MET A 670 26.15 -47.31 -24.87
C MET A 670 25.68 -48.28 -25.94
N ALA A 671 25.46 -47.84 -27.19
CA ALA A 671 25.04 -48.70 -28.27
C ALA A 671 26.04 -49.84 -28.49
N MET A 672 27.32 -49.54 -28.57
CA MET A 672 28.38 -50.56 -28.71
C MET A 672 28.40 -51.56 -27.54
N ILE A 673 28.20 -51.06 -26.32
CA ILE A 673 28.17 -51.89 -25.09
C ILE A 673 27.00 -52.86 -25.13
N LEU A 674 25.80 -52.38 -25.45
CA LEU A 674 24.60 -53.20 -25.48
C LEU A 674 24.67 -54.26 -26.62
N VAL A 675 25.07 -53.90 -27.82
CA VAL A 675 25.22 -54.84 -28.92
C VAL A 675 26.19 -55.96 -28.57
N ARG A 676 27.35 -55.62 -27.96
CA ARG A 676 28.33 -56.62 -27.53
C ARG A 676 27.88 -57.50 -26.37
N ALA A 677 27.28 -56.85 -25.35
CA ALA A 677 26.89 -57.54 -24.13
C ALA A 677 25.73 -58.53 -24.35
N PHE A 678 24.80 -58.17 -25.24
CA PHE A 678 23.63 -58.97 -25.54
C PHE A 678 23.81 -59.84 -26.79
N ASP A 679 25.00 -59.79 -27.46
CA ASP A 679 25.31 -60.51 -28.70
C ASP A 679 24.21 -60.32 -29.76
N LEU A 680 23.75 -59.07 -29.92
CA LEU A 680 22.66 -58.73 -30.83
C LEU A 680 23.12 -58.96 -32.30
N GLU A 681 22.31 -59.68 -33.08
CA GLU A 681 22.59 -59.92 -34.46
C GLU A 681 22.65 -58.63 -35.30
N GLU A 682 23.74 -58.38 -36.00
CA GLU A 682 23.87 -57.22 -36.89
C GLU A 682 22.77 -57.26 -37.96
N SER A 683 22.03 -56.14 -38.07
CA SER A 683 21.03 -55.96 -39.10
C SER A 683 21.60 -55.17 -40.25
N GLU A 684 21.02 -55.35 -41.48
CA GLU A 684 21.37 -54.51 -42.64
C GLU A 684 21.01 -53.05 -42.27
N PRO A 685 22.01 -52.15 -42.33
CA PRO A 685 21.78 -50.76 -41.96
C PRO A 685 20.69 -50.08 -42.80
N ALA A 686 19.81 -49.36 -42.17
CA ALA A 686 18.63 -48.73 -42.77
C ALA A 686 18.72 -47.20 -42.85
N ASP A 687 19.86 -46.58 -42.46
CA ASP A 687 20.04 -45.13 -42.36
C ASP A 687 18.92 -44.50 -41.51
N THR A 688 18.67 -45.05 -40.31
CA THR A 688 17.53 -44.73 -39.45
C THR A 688 17.63 -43.31 -38.86
N PHE A 689 18.83 -42.80 -38.64
CA PHE A 689 19.07 -41.54 -38.00
C PHE A 689 19.82 -40.53 -38.86
N GLU A 690 19.31 -39.32 -39.02
CA GLU A 690 19.88 -38.27 -39.88
C GLU A 690 21.24 -37.72 -39.39
N ASP A 691 21.59 -37.93 -38.13
CA ASP A 691 22.79 -37.43 -37.46
C ASP A 691 23.88 -38.53 -37.28
N VAL A 692 23.74 -39.70 -37.92
CA VAL A 692 24.69 -40.78 -37.81
C VAL A 692 25.11 -41.21 -39.23
N ASP A 693 26.23 -40.67 -39.70
CA ASP A 693 26.79 -41.00 -41.00
C ASP A 693 27.31 -42.47 -41.07
N SER A 694 27.23 -43.11 -42.23
CA SER A 694 27.65 -44.52 -42.40
C SER A 694 29.14 -44.78 -42.17
N ASP A 695 29.97 -43.75 -42.06
CA ASP A 695 31.40 -43.85 -41.72
C ASP A 695 31.63 -43.55 -40.21
N TYR A 696 30.56 -43.28 -39.44
CA TYR A 696 30.68 -43.10 -38.00
C TYR A 696 31.08 -44.39 -37.30
N TRP A 697 32.02 -44.34 -36.39
CA TRP A 697 32.65 -45.52 -35.76
C TRP A 697 31.66 -46.46 -35.02
N ALA A 698 30.49 -45.99 -34.62
CA ALA A 698 29.46 -46.78 -33.95
C ALA A 698 28.19 -46.97 -34.83
N TYR A 699 28.25 -46.64 -36.13
CA TYR A 699 27.10 -46.67 -37.03
C TYR A 699 26.37 -48.02 -37.00
N GLU A 700 27.09 -49.14 -37.19
CA GLU A 700 26.54 -50.49 -37.21
C GLU A 700 25.82 -50.81 -35.86
N ALA A 701 26.42 -50.46 -34.73
CA ALA A 701 25.82 -50.72 -33.43
C ALA A 701 24.56 -49.88 -33.19
N ILE A 702 24.54 -48.62 -33.66
CA ILE A 702 23.37 -47.74 -33.51
C ILE A 702 22.21 -48.25 -34.39
N GLU A 703 22.48 -48.64 -35.61
CA GLU A 703 21.47 -49.20 -36.52
C GLU A 703 20.97 -50.56 -36.02
N THR A 704 21.82 -51.39 -35.42
CA THR A 704 21.44 -52.66 -34.79
C THR A 704 20.45 -52.39 -33.63
N LEU A 705 20.73 -51.42 -32.72
CA LEU A 705 19.80 -51.08 -31.64
C LEU A 705 18.45 -50.54 -32.18
N ALA A 706 18.47 -49.81 -33.28
CA ALA A 706 17.26 -49.33 -33.91
C ALA A 706 16.43 -50.46 -34.52
N ALA A 707 17.08 -51.43 -35.20
CA ALA A 707 16.41 -52.60 -35.78
C ALA A 707 15.76 -53.50 -34.72
N HIS A 708 16.34 -53.59 -33.52
CA HIS A 708 15.80 -54.34 -32.38
C HIS A 708 14.84 -53.52 -31.51
N ASP A 709 14.38 -52.33 -31.96
CA ASP A 709 13.50 -51.45 -31.22
C ASP A 709 14.04 -50.98 -29.84
N ILE A 710 15.32 -51.17 -29.56
CA ILE A 710 15.98 -50.79 -28.32
C ILE A 710 16.30 -49.30 -28.32
N GLY A 711 16.84 -48.78 -29.43
CA GLY A 711 17.28 -47.41 -29.58
C GLY A 711 16.42 -46.60 -30.55
N LYS A 712 15.43 -45.83 -30.06
CA LYS A 712 14.45 -45.16 -30.94
C LYS A 712 14.81 -43.72 -31.33
N GLY A 713 15.88 -43.13 -30.79
CA GLY A 713 16.22 -41.71 -31.05
C GLY A 713 15.13 -40.72 -30.60
N SER A 714 15.26 -39.47 -31.02
CA SER A 714 14.26 -38.40 -30.82
C SER A 714 14.26 -37.51 -32.07
N ASP A 715 13.10 -37.23 -32.64
CA ASP A 715 12.92 -36.36 -33.80
C ASP A 715 13.82 -36.72 -35.01
N GLY A 716 14.07 -38.04 -35.23
CA GLY A 716 14.90 -38.54 -36.33
C GLY A 716 16.40 -38.51 -36.05
N ALA A 717 16.84 -38.09 -34.86
CA ALA A 717 18.23 -38.05 -34.45
C ALA A 717 18.54 -39.04 -33.34
N PHE A 718 19.70 -39.66 -33.35
CA PHE A 718 20.21 -40.53 -32.29
C PHE A 718 20.97 -39.74 -31.23
N ASN A 719 21.59 -38.64 -31.60
CA ASN A 719 22.49 -37.81 -30.78
C ASN A 719 23.68 -38.63 -30.19
N PRO A 720 24.52 -39.23 -31.03
CA PRO A 720 25.49 -40.22 -30.61
C PRO A 720 26.55 -39.69 -29.62
N GLY A 721 26.85 -38.40 -29.65
CA GLY A 721 27.81 -37.73 -28.78
C GLY A 721 27.28 -37.34 -27.43
N ASP A 722 25.97 -37.36 -27.22
CA ASP A 722 25.34 -36.90 -25.96
C ASP A 722 25.58 -37.90 -24.82
N PRO A 723 25.76 -37.45 -23.60
CA PRO A 723 25.82 -38.30 -22.40
C PRO A 723 24.49 -39.03 -22.17
N VAL A 724 24.57 -40.26 -21.71
CA VAL A 724 23.40 -41.07 -21.34
C VAL A 724 23.05 -40.82 -19.89
N THR A 725 21.78 -40.50 -19.61
CA THR A 725 21.30 -40.43 -18.25
C THR A 725 21.05 -41.83 -17.65
N ARG A 726 21.06 -41.94 -16.32
CA ARG A 726 20.79 -43.20 -15.63
C ARG A 726 19.42 -43.79 -15.99
N ALA A 727 18.39 -42.94 -16.16
CA ALA A 727 17.06 -43.36 -16.60
C ALA A 727 17.05 -43.88 -18.05
N GLN A 728 17.73 -43.19 -18.96
CA GLN A 728 17.84 -43.64 -20.34
C GLN A 728 18.55 -44.99 -20.43
N PHE A 729 19.67 -45.13 -19.70
CA PHE A 729 20.40 -46.39 -19.65
C PHE A 729 19.55 -47.55 -19.13
N ALA A 730 18.77 -47.33 -18.04
CA ALA A 730 17.86 -48.33 -17.52
C ALA A 730 16.83 -48.78 -18.58
N THR A 731 16.25 -47.82 -19.30
CA THR A 731 15.26 -48.11 -20.35
C THR A 731 15.86 -48.88 -21.52
N PHE A 732 17.07 -48.55 -21.95
CA PHE A 732 17.76 -49.30 -23.00
C PHE A 732 18.13 -50.72 -22.54
N MET A 733 18.57 -50.87 -21.29
CA MET A 733 18.89 -52.17 -20.69
C MET A 733 17.67 -53.11 -20.62
N GLU A 734 16.51 -52.58 -20.11
CA GLU A 734 15.29 -53.35 -20.05
C GLU A 734 14.88 -53.86 -21.42
N ARG A 735 14.83 -52.96 -22.42
CA ARG A 735 14.47 -53.34 -23.80
C ARG A 735 15.43 -54.37 -24.40
N ALA A 736 16.74 -54.26 -24.15
CA ALA A 736 17.70 -55.23 -24.58
C ALA A 736 17.51 -56.60 -23.90
N MET A 737 17.10 -56.62 -22.64
CA MET A 737 16.77 -57.86 -21.90
C MET A 737 15.45 -58.51 -22.40
N GLU A 738 14.46 -57.66 -22.77
CA GLU A 738 13.19 -58.13 -23.33
C GLU A 738 13.37 -58.76 -24.73
N ASP A 739 14.25 -58.22 -25.56
CA ASP A 739 14.53 -58.71 -26.90
C ASP A 739 15.11 -60.15 -26.90
N LEU A 740 15.80 -60.52 -25.83
CA LEU A 740 16.34 -61.86 -25.67
C LEU A 740 15.37 -62.87 -25.01
N SER A 741 14.22 -62.43 -24.48
CA SER A 741 13.25 -63.27 -23.80
C SER A 741 12.15 -63.78 -24.74
#